data_0650da4dc2116bae5a7234764ce7a507
#
_entry.id   0650da4dc2116bae5a7234764ce7a507
#
_cell.length_a   1.000
_cell.length_b   1.000
_cell.length_c   1.000
_cell.angle_alpha   90.00
_cell.angle_beta   90.00
_cell.angle_gamma   90.00
#
_symmetry.space_group_name_H-M   'P 1'
#
loop_
_entity.id
_entity.type
_entity.pdbx_description
1 polymer ?
#
loop_
_entity_poly.entity_id
_entity_poly.type
_entity_poly.pdbx_seq_one_letter_code
_entity_poly.pdbx_strand_id
1 'polypeptide(L)'
;HLIKFMLKNISFYIKLLLLTFLFTGNSNSIELSIIPLAKPILDKITKQNKLVQGIIRPKSKPVEKIEIIKEIKKPKSKPIEKIEITKEIKKPESKPSNQEEKKEQIVTKKIEKIDFLMPKSKPVTVKQTFTSKKSSSKFYTQKDFNIARQSIKAIEKRQWTTALSLSKKAKDKSIYSFIQWRHLLTTGNQATFYDYLTFIKNNEDYPRINRLKYLAEHKISTDKISPKKIINWFDSNEPLSGFGKLILGESFIMSGNIEKGISLIKNGWITADLSRSNMKFFRKKFKKYLNADDYIKRADHLAWENKYWDLKRMLRYLPKDYELLYNARQILMSKSYGVDKAIKNVPSRLKNDAGLNYDRLKWRRKRGRVDDSLEIILKVRGNKDYLVRPDKWWVERAIIARALIYKKKYELAYKVASEHSLDKSPEFAEAEWMSGWISLSFLDDPILAIDHFNNFYQNVGYPISLSRGAYWLGRSYEKIGDKEKSQQWYKEATKYLTTYYGQLAHLKIKPNEKFELEEQQKITKEYRKYFYKKDLVKVTHLLDELDKDKYTKNILKYLANDNIDMGSEILAAELASKISRYDFAIQISKVASYEKRFHNDFNYPIISTPNYVNGRKIPETAFILSLIRQESEFDMTANSHAGAQGLMQLMPYTAKLVSKQAKLPYSKSRLTSDPEYNIN
;
A
#
# COMPACT_ATOMS: atom_id res chain seq x y z
N HIS A 1 13.90 26.57 -24.31
CA HIS A 1 12.41 26.51 -24.30
C HIS A 1 11.89 25.10 -24.05
N LEU A 2 12.49 24.05 -24.66
CA LEU A 2 12.06 22.66 -24.49
C LEU A 2 12.24 22.15 -23.03
N ILE A 3 13.34 22.51 -22.39
CA ILE A 3 13.63 22.12 -20.99
C ILE A 3 12.65 22.78 -20.02
N LYS A 4 12.27 24.04 -20.21
CA LYS A 4 11.24 24.71 -19.41
C LYS A 4 9.85 24.11 -19.60
N PHE A 5 9.53 23.64 -20.80
CA PHE A 5 8.27 22.96 -21.12
C PHE A 5 8.21 21.56 -20.51
N MET A 6 9.31 20.80 -20.56
CA MET A 6 9.41 19.49 -19.90
C MET A 6 9.34 19.60 -18.38
N LEU A 7 10.01 20.57 -17.75
CA LEU A 7 9.97 20.79 -16.30
C LEU A 7 8.57 21.23 -15.82
N LYS A 8 7.85 22.01 -16.61
CA LYS A 8 6.48 22.43 -16.29
C LYS A 8 5.49 21.28 -16.38
N ASN A 9 5.69 20.37 -17.33
CA ASN A 9 4.88 19.17 -17.47
C ASN A 9 5.22 18.10 -16.42
N ILE A 10 6.49 17.92 -16.07
CA ILE A 10 6.90 17.03 -14.96
C ILE A 10 6.29 17.52 -13.63
N SER A 11 6.26 18.82 -13.37
CA SER A 11 5.60 19.39 -12.20
C SER A 11 4.08 19.15 -12.20
N PHE A 12 3.43 19.17 -13.35
CA PHE A 12 2.01 18.87 -13.49
C PHE A 12 1.73 17.37 -13.26
N TYR A 13 2.56 16.47 -13.78
CA TYR A 13 2.41 15.02 -13.62
C TYR A 13 2.75 14.57 -12.20
N ILE A 14 3.72 15.17 -11.54
CA ILE A 14 3.99 14.92 -10.11
C ILE A 14 2.80 15.40 -9.26
N LYS A 15 2.14 16.50 -9.59
CA LYS A 15 0.91 16.96 -8.93
C LYS A 15 -0.28 16.03 -9.20
N LEU A 16 -0.37 15.46 -10.40
CA LEU A 16 -1.42 14.50 -10.75
C LEU A 16 -1.18 13.13 -10.08
N LEU A 17 0.06 12.67 -9.99
CA LEU A 17 0.44 11.45 -9.27
C LEU A 17 0.17 11.57 -7.76
N LEU A 18 0.46 12.72 -7.16
CA LEU A 18 0.11 13.02 -5.76
C LEU A 18 -1.41 13.08 -5.52
N LEU A 19 -2.20 13.52 -6.51
CA LEU A 19 -3.68 13.53 -6.40
C LEU A 19 -4.28 12.13 -6.52
N THR A 20 -3.69 11.22 -7.31
CA THR A 20 -4.20 9.85 -7.46
C THR A 20 -3.90 8.97 -6.25
N PHE A 21 -2.83 9.23 -5.50
CA PHE A 21 -2.54 8.55 -4.22
C PHE A 21 -3.51 8.93 -3.08
N LEU A 22 -4.31 9.98 -3.24
CA LEU A 22 -5.28 10.44 -2.24
C LEU A 22 -6.63 9.70 -2.30
N PHE A 23 -6.86 8.78 -3.25
CA PHE A 23 -8.20 8.23 -3.51
C PHE A 23 -8.40 6.73 -3.30
N THR A 24 -7.40 5.96 -2.85
CA THR A 24 -7.58 4.52 -2.64
C THR A 24 -7.50 4.15 -1.16
N GLY A 25 -8.64 4.21 -0.51
CA GLY A 25 -8.84 3.54 0.77
C GLY A 25 -9.28 2.09 0.54
N ASN A 26 -8.37 1.16 0.72
CA ASN A 26 -8.70 -0.20 1.13
C ASN A 26 -7.59 -0.71 2.04
N SER A 27 -8.02 -1.15 3.21
CA SER A 27 -7.24 -1.69 4.30
C SER A 27 -6.54 -2.99 3.89
N ASN A 28 -5.34 -2.84 3.40
CA ASN A 28 -4.24 -3.78 3.55
C ASN A 28 -3.05 -2.89 3.89
N SER A 29 -2.28 -3.28 4.90
CA SER A 29 -1.10 -2.55 5.34
C SER A 29 -0.15 -2.31 4.17
N ILE A 30 -0.37 -1.21 3.48
CA ILE A 30 0.57 -0.68 2.49
C ILE A 30 1.52 0.19 3.30
N GLU A 31 2.75 -0.26 3.46
CA GLU A 31 3.85 0.64 3.79
C GLU A 31 3.83 1.78 2.77
N LEU A 32 3.32 2.93 3.18
CA LEU A 32 3.49 4.17 2.45
C LEU A 32 4.97 4.54 2.55
N SER A 33 5.76 4.12 1.58
CA SER A 33 7.09 4.68 1.36
C SER A 33 6.90 6.14 0.97
N ILE A 34 6.94 7.02 1.98
CA ILE A 34 6.91 8.46 1.78
C ILE A 34 8.26 8.85 1.20
N ILE A 35 8.32 9.07 -0.10
CA ILE A 35 9.47 9.71 -0.74
C ILE A 35 9.47 11.16 -0.27
N PRO A 36 10.51 11.64 0.44
CA PRO A 36 10.63 13.04 0.77
C PRO A 36 10.71 13.83 -0.54
N LEU A 37 9.84 14.82 -0.71
CA LEU A 37 9.99 15.81 -1.77
C LEU A 37 11.40 16.40 -1.68
N ALA A 38 12.11 16.40 -2.81
CA ALA A 38 13.41 17.06 -2.92
C ALA A 38 13.28 18.50 -2.40
N LYS A 39 14.23 18.91 -1.54
CA LYS A 39 14.33 20.30 -1.06
C LYS A 39 14.18 21.27 -2.22
N PRO A 40 13.36 22.30 -2.13
CA PRO A 40 13.56 23.46 -2.99
C PRO A 40 14.97 24.02 -2.68
N ILE A 41 15.74 24.22 -3.72
CA ILE A 41 17.07 24.86 -3.64
C ILE A 41 16.84 26.28 -3.12
N LEU A 42 17.06 26.48 -1.82
CA LEU A 42 17.05 27.78 -1.15
C LEU A 42 18.49 28.17 -0.85
N ASP A 43 19.27 28.31 -1.93
CA ASP A 43 20.51 29.09 -1.85
C ASP A 43 20.29 30.49 -2.46
N LYS A 44 20.50 31.43 -1.63
CA LYS A 44 20.48 32.90 -1.81
C LYS A 44 19.20 33.60 -1.35
N ILE A 45 19.08 33.82 -0.06
CA ILE A 45 18.75 35.09 0.57
C ILE A 45 19.19 35.00 2.04
N THR A 46 20.44 35.30 2.30
CA THR A 46 20.91 35.68 3.62
C THR A 46 21.51 37.08 3.48
N LYS A 47 20.78 38.06 3.95
CA LYS A 47 21.26 39.25 4.69
C LYS A 47 20.16 40.28 4.79
N GLN A 48 19.98 40.70 6.03
CA GLN A 48 19.20 41.85 6.56
C GLN A 48 17.79 41.41 7.08
N ASN A 49 17.65 41.26 8.39
CA ASN A 49 17.32 42.35 9.29
C ASN A 49 17.33 41.88 10.75
N LYS A 50 18.07 42.59 11.55
CA LYS A 50 18.00 42.62 13.00
C LYS A 50 16.87 43.55 13.46
N LEU A 51 16.26 43.15 14.59
CA LEU A 51 15.50 43.98 15.53
C LEU A 51 14.13 44.53 15.08
N VAL A 52 13.07 44.10 15.76
CA VAL A 52 12.38 44.97 16.75
C VAL A 52 11.39 44.14 17.56
N GLN A 53 11.51 44.20 18.89
CA GLN A 53 10.46 43.84 19.87
C GLN A 53 9.32 44.87 19.79
N GLY A 54 8.08 44.39 19.97
CA GLY A 54 6.96 45.29 20.17
C GLY A 54 5.60 44.60 20.10
N ILE A 55 5.04 44.33 21.25
CA ILE A 55 3.64 43.85 21.43
C ILE A 55 2.70 45.01 21.10
N ILE A 56 1.82 44.91 20.11
CA ILE A 56 0.60 45.69 20.02
C ILE A 56 -0.54 44.85 19.44
N ARG A 57 -1.61 44.69 20.25
CA ARG A 57 -2.91 44.18 19.81
C ARG A 57 -3.67 45.24 18.99
N PRO A 58 -4.29 44.92 17.86
CA PRO A 58 -5.28 45.79 17.25
C PRO A 58 -6.71 45.42 17.68
N LYS A 59 -7.46 46.47 17.98
CA LYS A 59 -8.91 46.46 18.26
C LYS A 59 -9.71 46.22 16.97
N SER A 60 -10.87 45.60 17.15
CA SER A 60 -11.92 45.37 16.13
C SER A 60 -12.49 46.66 15.57
N LYS A 61 -12.76 46.71 14.26
CA LYS A 61 -13.64 47.70 13.62
C LYS A 61 -14.74 47.02 12.81
N PRO A 62 -15.85 47.75 12.59
CA PRO A 62 -17.15 47.15 12.33
C PRO A 62 -17.43 46.84 10.84
N VAL A 63 -18.41 45.96 10.66
CA VAL A 63 -18.92 45.45 9.39
C VAL A 63 -19.75 46.52 8.70
N GLU A 64 -19.40 46.90 7.48
CA GLU A 64 -20.34 47.57 6.54
C GLU A 64 -20.95 46.57 5.58
N LYS A 65 -22.29 46.67 5.44
CA LYS A 65 -23.12 45.93 4.49
C LYS A 65 -22.86 46.45 3.08
N ILE A 66 -22.67 45.57 2.10
CA ILE A 66 -22.78 45.90 0.69
C ILE A 66 -23.83 45.01 0.04
N GLU A 67 -24.76 45.67 -0.62
CA GLU A 67 -25.92 45.10 -1.31
C GLU A 67 -25.54 44.41 -2.62
N ILE A 68 -26.39 43.46 -2.98
CA ILE A 68 -26.33 42.64 -4.19
C ILE A 68 -26.81 43.45 -5.39
N ILE A 69 -26.04 43.59 -6.43
CA ILE A 69 -26.52 43.97 -7.77
C ILE A 69 -26.34 42.80 -8.73
N LYS A 70 -27.41 42.47 -9.41
CA LYS A 70 -27.60 41.46 -10.43
C LYS A 70 -26.96 41.83 -11.77
N GLU A 71 -26.73 40.80 -12.57
CA GLU A 71 -26.58 40.75 -14.02
C GLU A 71 -25.25 41.16 -14.65
N ILE A 72 -24.52 40.13 -15.14
CA ILE A 72 -23.58 40.33 -16.22
C ILE A 72 -23.88 39.35 -17.37
N LYS A 73 -24.17 39.92 -18.52
CA LYS A 73 -24.42 39.30 -19.81
C LYS A 73 -23.15 38.69 -20.41
N LYS A 74 -23.32 37.59 -21.13
CA LYS A 74 -22.27 36.93 -21.92
C LYS A 74 -21.77 37.84 -23.06
N PRO A 75 -20.44 37.89 -23.37
CA PRO A 75 -19.97 38.51 -24.60
C PRO A 75 -19.93 37.46 -25.74
N LYS A 76 -20.31 37.92 -26.90
CA LYS A 76 -20.28 37.22 -28.21
C LYS A 76 -18.86 37.20 -28.79
N SER A 77 -18.51 36.11 -29.46
CA SER A 77 -17.29 35.91 -30.24
C SER A 77 -17.23 36.84 -31.46
N LYS A 78 -16.04 37.34 -31.76
CA LYS A 78 -15.67 37.94 -33.07
C LYS A 78 -14.43 37.29 -33.65
N PRO A 79 -14.24 37.32 -34.97
CA PRO A 79 -13.33 36.42 -35.70
C PRO A 79 -11.89 36.92 -35.74
N ILE A 80 -10.97 35.96 -35.93
CA ILE A 80 -9.53 36.15 -36.03
C ILE A 80 -9.17 36.45 -37.49
N GLU A 81 -8.56 37.63 -37.72
CA GLU A 81 -7.88 37.98 -38.99
C GLU A 81 -6.49 37.33 -39.04
N LYS A 82 -6.16 36.79 -40.19
CA LYS A 82 -4.84 36.29 -40.54
C LYS A 82 -3.91 37.48 -40.82
N ILE A 83 -2.73 37.46 -40.26
CA ILE A 83 -1.60 38.29 -40.72
C ILE A 83 -0.44 37.39 -41.07
N GLU A 84 -0.09 37.34 -42.34
CA GLU A 84 1.16 36.80 -42.88
C GLU A 84 2.27 37.80 -42.66
N ILE A 85 3.39 37.35 -42.12
CA ILE A 85 4.64 38.12 -42.15
C ILE A 85 5.76 37.23 -42.59
N THR A 86 6.14 37.38 -43.85
CA THR A 86 7.42 37.02 -44.44
C THR A 86 8.51 37.96 -43.97
N LYS A 87 9.61 37.45 -43.42
CA LYS A 87 10.93 38.15 -43.50
C LYS A 87 12.09 37.19 -43.33
N GLU A 88 12.99 37.34 -44.29
CA GLU A 88 14.26 36.67 -44.54
C GLU A 88 15.25 36.77 -43.36
N ILE A 89 16.06 35.71 -43.20
CA ILE A 89 17.18 35.64 -42.27
C ILE A 89 18.47 35.79 -43.07
N LYS A 90 19.23 36.84 -42.85
CA LYS A 90 20.63 37.01 -43.28
C LYS A 90 21.58 36.41 -42.25
N LYS A 91 22.53 35.60 -42.73
CA LYS A 91 23.71 35.10 -42.00
C LYS A 91 24.69 36.24 -41.70
N PRO A 92 25.44 36.21 -40.63
CA PRO A 92 26.70 36.87 -40.52
C PRO A 92 27.91 35.96 -40.71
N GLU A 93 28.88 36.50 -41.36
CA GLU A 93 30.19 35.95 -41.74
C GLU A 93 31.21 35.95 -40.58
N SER A 94 32.32 35.26 -40.84
CA SER A 94 33.42 34.88 -39.99
C SER A 94 34.44 35.98 -39.68
N LYS A 95 35.03 35.86 -38.45
CA LYS A 95 36.39 36.13 -37.95
C LYS A 95 37.12 37.45 -38.29
N PRO A 96 37.97 37.98 -37.36
CA PRO A 96 39.33 37.48 -37.21
C PRO A 96 39.95 37.44 -35.79
N SER A 97 41.09 36.83 -35.77
CA SER A 97 42.12 36.34 -34.91
C SER A 97 42.74 37.29 -33.85
N ASN A 98 43.34 36.62 -32.88
CA ASN A 98 44.52 36.90 -32.04
C ASN A 98 44.42 37.90 -30.91
N GLN A 99 44.51 37.37 -29.69
CA GLN A 99 45.61 37.77 -28.77
C GLN A 99 45.77 36.70 -27.65
N GLU A 100 47.02 36.45 -27.31
CA GLU A 100 47.50 35.57 -26.26
C GLU A 100 47.11 36.03 -24.88
N GLU A 101 46.59 35.14 -24.03
CA GLU A 101 46.70 35.28 -22.58
C GLU A 101 46.75 33.92 -21.87
N LYS A 102 47.86 33.77 -21.18
CA LYS A 102 48.19 32.93 -20.01
C LYS A 102 47.40 31.66 -19.76
N LYS A 103 48.05 30.55 -19.93
CA LYS A 103 47.71 29.22 -19.40
C LYS A 103 47.72 29.25 -17.87
N GLU A 104 46.59 29.29 -17.25
CA GLU A 104 46.38 28.71 -15.94
C GLU A 104 46.05 27.20 -16.12
N GLN A 105 46.87 26.34 -15.55
CA GLN A 105 46.68 24.90 -15.50
C GLN A 105 45.48 24.60 -14.59
N ILE A 106 44.29 24.41 -15.18
CA ILE A 106 43.20 23.73 -14.51
C ILE A 106 43.55 22.25 -14.50
N VAL A 107 43.95 21.74 -13.34
CA VAL A 107 44.08 20.32 -13.08
C VAL A 107 42.67 19.72 -13.17
N THR A 108 42.31 19.24 -14.34
CA THR A 108 41.15 18.37 -14.51
C THR A 108 41.42 17.07 -13.79
N LYS A 109 40.99 16.98 -12.53
CA LYS A 109 40.83 15.68 -11.87
C LYS A 109 39.92 14.83 -12.76
N LYS A 110 40.51 13.85 -13.38
CA LYS A 110 39.82 12.74 -14.07
C LYS A 110 38.79 12.19 -13.10
N ILE A 111 37.51 12.44 -13.36
CA ILE A 111 36.43 11.74 -12.65
C ILE A 111 36.54 10.29 -13.13
N GLU A 112 37.13 9.45 -12.30
CA GLU A 112 37.08 8.01 -12.52
C GLU A 112 35.61 7.61 -12.61
N LYS A 113 35.27 6.95 -13.72
CA LYS A 113 33.94 6.32 -13.88
C LYS A 113 33.69 5.45 -12.66
N ILE A 114 32.68 5.81 -11.88
CA ILE A 114 32.17 4.92 -10.83
C ILE A 114 31.60 3.71 -11.54
N ASP A 115 32.37 2.63 -11.59
CA ASP A 115 31.89 1.33 -12.01
C ASP A 115 30.90 0.83 -10.95
N PHE A 116 29.63 0.93 -11.24
CA PHE A 116 28.63 0.29 -10.42
C PHE A 116 28.89 -1.22 -10.39
N LEU A 117 28.82 -1.81 -9.19
CA LEU A 117 28.89 -3.25 -9.01
C LEU A 117 27.79 -3.91 -9.85
N MET A 118 28.16 -4.39 -11.04
CA MET A 118 27.29 -5.25 -11.81
C MET A 118 27.29 -6.62 -11.15
N PRO A 119 26.12 -7.18 -10.78
CA PRO A 119 26.05 -8.54 -10.31
C PRO A 119 26.69 -9.48 -11.36
N LYS A 120 27.52 -10.41 -10.92
CA LYS A 120 28.24 -11.34 -11.81
C LYS A 120 27.36 -12.37 -12.53
N SER A 121 26.05 -12.38 -12.29
CA SER A 121 25.10 -13.25 -12.97
C SER A 121 24.77 -12.73 -14.38
N LYS A 122 24.78 -13.63 -15.36
CA LYS A 122 24.34 -13.29 -16.73
C LYS A 122 22.89 -12.75 -16.70
N PRO A 123 22.57 -11.68 -17.45
CA PRO A 123 21.21 -11.17 -17.54
C PRO A 123 20.27 -12.30 -17.98
N VAL A 124 19.18 -12.47 -17.24
CA VAL A 124 18.12 -13.39 -17.65
C VAL A 124 17.41 -12.73 -18.83
N THR A 125 17.52 -13.32 -20.00
CA THR A 125 16.76 -12.85 -21.16
C THR A 125 15.29 -13.18 -20.92
N VAL A 126 14.46 -12.18 -20.71
CA VAL A 126 13.00 -12.35 -20.75
C VAL A 126 12.65 -12.59 -22.22
N LYS A 127 12.75 -13.85 -22.66
CA LYS A 127 12.19 -14.22 -23.96
C LYS A 127 10.69 -13.99 -23.87
N GLN A 128 10.11 -13.28 -24.83
CA GLN A 128 8.69 -13.33 -25.11
C GLN A 128 8.34 -14.79 -25.41
N THR A 129 8.00 -15.52 -24.39
CA THR A 129 7.34 -16.79 -24.61
C THR A 129 5.88 -16.45 -24.91
N PHE A 130 5.57 -16.24 -26.19
CA PHE A 130 4.31 -16.76 -26.69
C PHE A 130 4.37 -18.25 -26.40
N THR A 131 3.98 -18.63 -25.19
CA THR A 131 4.00 -20.01 -24.74
C THR A 131 3.03 -20.74 -25.64
N SER A 132 3.54 -21.44 -26.64
CA SER A 132 2.81 -22.55 -27.22
C SER A 132 2.41 -23.42 -26.02
N LYS A 133 1.11 -23.58 -25.80
CA LYS A 133 0.56 -24.38 -24.69
C LYS A 133 1.35 -25.67 -24.63
N LYS A 134 2.10 -25.88 -23.56
CA LYS A 134 2.88 -27.11 -23.42
C LYS A 134 1.96 -28.30 -23.61
N SER A 135 2.31 -29.22 -24.48
CA SER A 135 1.52 -30.40 -24.79
C SER A 135 1.63 -31.48 -23.69
N SER A 136 2.74 -31.44 -22.95
CA SER A 136 3.09 -32.40 -21.90
C SER A 136 3.67 -31.71 -20.67
N SER A 137 3.69 -32.39 -19.55
CA SER A 137 4.35 -31.96 -18.31
C SER A 137 5.66 -32.70 -18.09
N LYS A 138 6.62 -32.01 -17.45
CA LYS A 138 7.86 -32.65 -16.94
C LYS A 138 7.67 -33.30 -15.55
N PHE A 139 6.58 -33.01 -14.87
CA PHE A 139 6.34 -33.36 -13.47
C PHE A 139 5.16 -34.31 -13.25
N TYR A 140 4.29 -34.43 -14.26
CA TYR A 140 3.09 -35.27 -14.21
C TYR A 140 2.99 -36.17 -15.43
N THR A 141 2.31 -37.31 -15.26
CA THR A 141 1.96 -38.17 -16.40
C THR A 141 1.06 -37.40 -17.39
N GLN A 142 1.11 -37.77 -18.66
CA GLN A 142 0.25 -37.13 -19.68
C GLN A 142 -1.24 -37.18 -19.32
N LYS A 143 -1.68 -38.29 -18.71
CA LYS A 143 -3.06 -38.47 -18.27
C LYS A 143 -3.42 -37.48 -17.15
N ASP A 144 -2.58 -37.35 -16.12
CA ASP A 144 -2.79 -36.44 -15.00
C ASP A 144 -2.71 -34.97 -15.44
N PHE A 145 -1.76 -34.66 -16.35
CA PHE A 145 -1.65 -33.31 -16.92
C PHE A 145 -2.91 -32.90 -17.70
N ASN A 146 -3.50 -33.81 -18.49
CA ASN A 146 -4.74 -33.55 -19.19
C ASN A 146 -5.93 -33.39 -18.23
N ILE A 147 -6.00 -34.18 -17.16
CA ILE A 147 -7.01 -34.05 -16.11
C ILE A 147 -6.86 -32.67 -15.42
N ALA A 148 -5.66 -32.28 -15.05
CA ALA A 148 -5.39 -30.97 -14.45
C ALA A 148 -5.83 -29.81 -15.36
N ARG A 149 -5.46 -29.87 -16.64
CA ARG A 149 -5.87 -28.87 -17.65
C ARG A 149 -7.38 -28.73 -17.74
N GLN A 150 -8.11 -29.84 -17.82
CA GLN A 150 -9.57 -29.86 -17.88
C GLN A 150 -10.20 -29.33 -16.59
N SER A 151 -9.67 -29.74 -15.43
CA SER A 151 -10.16 -29.31 -14.11
C SER A 151 -9.98 -27.81 -13.91
N ILE A 152 -8.82 -27.25 -14.29
CA ILE A 152 -8.55 -25.81 -14.21
C ILE A 152 -9.44 -25.02 -15.17
N LYS A 153 -9.66 -25.54 -16.38
CA LYS A 153 -10.61 -24.94 -17.34
C LYS A 153 -12.04 -24.91 -16.79
N ALA A 154 -12.44 -25.95 -16.05
CA ALA A 154 -13.73 -25.99 -15.37
C ALA A 154 -13.82 -24.95 -14.21
N ILE A 155 -12.74 -24.77 -13.42
CA ILE A 155 -12.65 -23.69 -12.42
C ILE A 155 -12.86 -22.30 -13.05
N GLU A 156 -12.21 -22.03 -14.17
CA GLU A 156 -12.32 -20.74 -14.87
C GLU A 156 -13.76 -20.47 -15.34
N LYS A 157 -14.50 -21.52 -15.66
CA LYS A 157 -15.94 -21.47 -15.99
C LYS A 157 -16.84 -21.51 -14.74
N ARG A 158 -16.29 -21.54 -13.52
CA ARG A 158 -17.01 -21.69 -12.23
C ARG A 158 -17.79 -23.00 -12.10
N GLN A 159 -17.42 -24.03 -12.88
CA GLN A 159 -18.03 -25.38 -12.87
C GLN A 159 -17.33 -26.24 -11.80
N TRP A 160 -17.56 -25.94 -10.52
CA TRP A 160 -16.83 -26.53 -9.40
C TRP A 160 -17.07 -28.04 -9.25
N THR A 161 -18.30 -28.50 -9.42
CA THR A 161 -18.64 -29.95 -9.35
C THR A 161 -17.86 -30.72 -10.40
N THR A 162 -17.84 -30.25 -11.65
CA THR A 162 -17.08 -30.85 -12.74
C THR A 162 -15.58 -30.84 -12.43
N ALA A 163 -15.03 -29.70 -11.93
CA ALA A 163 -13.62 -29.60 -11.60
C ALA A 163 -13.19 -30.61 -10.52
N LEU A 164 -13.98 -30.75 -9.47
CA LEU A 164 -13.75 -31.71 -8.37
C LEU A 164 -13.85 -33.14 -8.84
N SER A 165 -14.89 -33.50 -9.63
CA SER A 165 -15.07 -34.86 -10.13
C SER A 165 -13.98 -35.29 -11.11
N LEU A 166 -13.52 -34.37 -11.99
CA LEU A 166 -12.41 -34.62 -12.89
C LEU A 166 -11.11 -34.84 -12.12
N SER A 167 -10.77 -33.91 -11.24
CA SER A 167 -9.49 -33.96 -10.49
C SER A 167 -9.37 -35.17 -9.57
N LYS A 168 -10.49 -35.72 -9.08
CA LYS A 168 -10.53 -36.97 -8.31
C LYS A 168 -10.00 -38.18 -9.07
N LYS A 169 -10.09 -38.16 -10.43
CA LYS A 169 -9.60 -39.22 -11.31
C LYS A 169 -8.09 -39.24 -11.52
N ALA A 170 -7.40 -38.18 -11.10
CA ALA A 170 -5.95 -38.11 -11.19
C ALA A 170 -5.28 -39.13 -10.26
N LYS A 171 -4.21 -39.77 -10.75
CA LYS A 171 -3.37 -40.64 -9.95
C LYS A 171 -2.60 -39.85 -8.89
N ASP A 172 -2.01 -38.70 -9.31
CA ASP A 172 -1.34 -37.80 -8.39
C ASP A 172 -2.37 -36.93 -7.63
N LYS A 173 -2.46 -37.16 -6.32
CA LYS A 173 -3.44 -36.50 -5.46
C LYS A 173 -3.23 -35.02 -5.25
N SER A 174 -2.03 -34.50 -5.53
CA SER A 174 -1.73 -33.07 -5.44
C SER A 174 -2.65 -32.23 -6.33
N ILE A 175 -3.09 -32.77 -7.48
CA ILE A 175 -4.04 -32.12 -8.39
C ILE A 175 -5.41 -31.95 -7.71
N TYR A 176 -5.92 -33.01 -7.09
CA TYR A 176 -7.21 -32.95 -6.41
C TYR A 176 -7.16 -32.01 -5.20
N SER A 177 -6.11 -32.11 -4.38
CA SER A 177 -5.93 -31.22 -3.22
C SER A 177 -5.88 -29.75 -3.64
N PHE A 178 -5.18 -29.42 -4.73
CA PHE A 178 -5.14 -28.06 -5.27
C PHE A 178 -6.54 -27.57 -5.71
N ILE A 179 -7.29 -28.38 -6.46
CA ILE A 179 -8.65 -28.04 -6.92
C ILE A 179 -9.60 -27.85 -5.75
N GLN A 180 -9.55 -28.76 -4.76
CA GLN A 180 -10.33 -28.66 -3.53
C GLN A 180 -10.00 -27.42 -2.71
N TRP A 181 -8.72 -27.11 -2.53
CA TRP A 181 -8.26 -25.90 -1.88
C TRP A 181 -8.80 -24.63 -2.56
N ARG A 182 -8.75 -24.58 -3.90
CA ARG A 182 -9.28 -23.46 -4.66
C ARG A 182 -10.80 -23.32 -4.52
N HIS A 183 -11.53 -24.43 -4.48
CA HIS A 183 -12.97 -24.45 -4.24
C HIS A 183 -13.30 -23.90 -2.85
N LEU A 184 -12.65 -24.39 -1.82
CA LEU A 184 -12.89 -23.98 -0.43
C LEU A 184 -12.57 -22.49 -0.19
N LEU A 185 -11.58 -21.92 -0.89
CA LEU A 185 -11.27 -20.49 -0.82
C LEU A 185 -12.28 -19.60 -1.58
N THR A 186 -13.13 -20.17 -2.40
CA THR A 186 -14.08 -19.39 -3.21
C THR A 186 -15.29 -19.00 -2.37
N THR A 187 -15.59 -17.71 -2.33
CA THR A 187 -16.75 -17.19 -1.59
C THR A 187 -18.06 -17.73 -2.19
N GLY A 188 -19.01 -18.15 -1.35
CA GLY A 188 -20.30 -18.66 -1.79
C GLY A 188 -20.25 -20.11 -2.34
N ASN A 189 -19.18 -20.86 -2.11
CA ASN A 189 -19.10 -22.27 -2.47
C ASN A 189 -20.14 -23.11 -1.71
N GLN A 190 -20.46 -24.31 -2.26
CA GLN A 190 -21.43 -25.24 -1.69
C GLN A 190 -20.82 -26.23 -0.66
N ALA A 191 -19.52 -26.06 -0.33
CA ALA A 191 -18.87 -26.92 0.64
C ALA A 191 -19.52 -26.81 2.02
N THR A 192 -19.61 -27.94 2.71
CA THR A 192 -20.08 -28.03 4.09
C THR A 192 -18.98 -27.73 5.08
N PHE A 193 -19.32 -27.57 6.36
CA PHE A 193 -18.34 -27.45 7.44
C PHE A 193 -17.38 -28.67 7.48
N TYR A 194 -17.90 -29.86 7.29
CA TYR A 194 -17.09 -31.09 7.32
C TYR A 194 -16.12 -31.19 6.13
N ASP A 195 -16.45 -30.63 4.97
CA ASP A 195 -15.51 -30.55 3.83
C ASP A 195 -14.28 -29.70 4.18
N TYR A 196 -14.49 -28.57 4.90
CA TYR A 196 -13.39 -27.77 5.41
C TYR A 196 -12.55 -28.51 6.45
N LEU A 197 -13.19 -29.18 7.43
CA LEU A 197 -12.49 -29.94 8.46
C LEU A 197 -11.63 -31.06 7.86
N THR A 198 -12.21 -31.84 6.96
CA THR A 198 -11.52 -32.95 6.29
C THR A 198 -10.34 -32.43 5.49
N PHE A 199 -10.53 -31.34 4.76
CA PHE A 199 -9.41 -30.73 4.01
C PHE A 199 -8.30 -30.24 4.93
N ILE A 200 -8.63 -29.50 5.97
CA ILE A 200 -7.65 -28.94 6.92
C ILE A 200 -6.85 -30.05 7.59
N LYS A 201 -7.53 -31.10 8.06
CA LYS A 201 -6.89 -32.27 8.70
C LYS A 201 -5.94 -33.02 7.77
N ASN A 202 -6.29 -33.16 6.50
CA ASN A 202 -5.52 -33.96 5.54
C ASN A 202 -4.46 -33.11 4.78
N ASN A 203 -4.47 -31.80 4.95
CA ASN A 203 -3.60 -30.87 4.23
C ASN A 203 -3.17 -29.73 5.17
N GLU A 204 -2.59 -30.08 6.32
CA GLU A 204 -2.10 -29.10 7.30
C GLU A 204 -1.03 -28.18 6.70
N ASP A 205 -0.26 -28.74 5.74
CA ASP A 205 0.80 -28.06 5.00
C ASP A 205 0.29 -27.30 3.76
N TYR A 206 -0.95 -26.78 3.80
CA TYR A 206 -1.49 -25.99 2.70
C TYR A 206 -1.57 -24.50 3.03
N PRO A 207 -1.41 -23.62 2.02
CA PRO A 207 -1.47 -22.17 2.26
C PRO A 207 -2.85 -21.71 2.71
N ARG A 208 -2.85 -20.67 3.56
CA ARG A 208 -4.06 -19.97 4.01
C ARG A 208 -5.02 -20.82 4.86
N ILE A 209 -4.52 -21.74 5.65
CA ILE A 209 -5.34 -22.55 6.57
C ILE A 209 -6.20 -21.67 7.49
N ASN A 210 -5.67 -20.59 8.06
CA ASN A 210 -6.47 -19.65 8.87
C ASN A 210 -7.63 -19.03 8.08
N ARG A 211 -7.45 -18.78 6.77
CA ARG A 211 -8.57 -18.32 5.93
C ARG A 211 -9.61 -19.41 5.72
N LEU A 212 -9.20 -20.66 5.58
CA LEU A 212 -10.14 -21.81 5.51
C LEU A 212 -10.88 -21.97 6.82
N LYS A 213 -10.22 -21.87 7.98
CA LYS A 213 -10.86 -21.88 9.30
C LYS A 213 -11.91 -20.76 9.41
N TYR A 214 -11.56 -19.53 9.03
CA TYR A 214 -12.50 -18.41 8.99
C TYR A 214 -13.72 -18.67 8.10
N LEU A 215 -13.53 -19.27 6.91
CA LEU A 215 -14.63 -19.60 6.01
C LEU A 215 -15.47 -20.78 6.53
N ALA A 216 -14.85 -21.73 7.21
CA ALA A 216 -15.53 -22.84 7.87
C ALA A 216 -16.49 -22.34 8.96
N GLU A 217 -16.11 -21.33 9.75
CA GLU A 217 -16.98 -20.73 10.76
C GLU A 217 -18.34 -20.32 10.18
N HIS A 218 -18.34 -19.77 8.96
CA HIS A 218 -19.55 -19.32 8.27
C HIS A 218 -20.43 -20.48 7.71
N LYS A 219 -19.98 -21.73 7.87
CA LYS A 219 -20.71 -22.95 7.49
C LYS A 219 -21.30 -23.69 8.70
N ILE A 220 -20.97 -23.23 9.91
CA ILE A 220 -21.47 -23.83 11.14
C ILE A 220 -22.92 -23.39 11.37
N SER A 221 -23.76 -24.33 11.78
CA SER A 221 -25.11 -24.09 12.29
C SER A 221 -25.40 -25.04 13.42
N THR A 222 -25.95 -24.56 14.53
CA THR A 222 -26.43 -25.33 15.67
C THR A 222 -27.60 -26.25 15.33
N ASP A 223 -28.32 -25.98 14.23
CA ASP A 223 -29.39 -26.85 13.72
C ASP A 223 -28.83 -28.11 13.07
N LYS A 224 -27.57 -28.13 12.62
CA LYS A 224 -26.94 -29.22 11.87
C LYS A 224 -25.78 -29.88 12.60
N ILE A 225 -25.20 -29.21 13.58
CA ILE A 225 -24.03 -29.67 14.30
C ILE A 225 -24.27 -29.48 15.80
N SER A 226 -24.08 -30.56 16.59
CA SER A 226 -24.33 -30.51 18.02
C SER A 226 -23.45 -29.48 18.72
N PRO A 227 -23.98 -28.77 19.74
CA PRO A 227 -23.24 -27.77 20.52
C PRO A 227 -21.89 -28.28 21.03
N LYS A 228 -21.83 -29.49 21.55
CA LYS A 228 -20.60 -30.15 22.03
C LYS A 228 -19.52 -30.23 20.94
N LYS A 229 -19.86 -30.59 19.71
CA LYS A 229 -18.93 -30.66 18.59
C LYS A 229 -18.44 -29.26 18.17
N ILE A 230 -19.31 -28.25 18.24
CA ILE A 230 -18.94 -26.86 17.92
C ILE A 230 -17.97 -26.33 18.98
N ILE A 231 -18.29 -26.55 20.27
CA ILE A 231 -17.41 -26.12 21.38
C ILE A 231 -16.04 -26.79 21.25
N ASN A 232 -15.99 -28.11 21.04
CA ASN A 232 -14.72 -28.83 20.89
C ASN A 232 -13.90 -28.34 19.70
N TRP A 233 -14.53 -27.91 18.62
CA TRP A 233 -13.79 -27.37 17.47
C TRP A 233 -13.15 -26.01 17.77
N PHE A 234 -13.80 -25.19 18.59
CA PHE A 234 -13.28 -23.92 19.03
C PHE A 234 -12.36 -24.00 20.28
N ASP A 235 -12.31 -25.17 20.95
CA ASP A 235 -11.56 -25.35 22.22
C ASP A 235 -10.07 -25.06 22.07
N SER A 236 -9.49 -25.40 20.91
CA SER A 236 -8.10 -25.13 20.55
C SER A 236 -7.91 -23.83 19.76
N ASN A 237 -8.97 -23.10 19.42
CA ASN A 237 -8.90 -21.93 18.55
C ASN A 237 -9.99 -20.91 18.90
N GLU A 238 -9.60 -19.68 19.22
CA GLU A 238 -10.59 -18.61 19.33
C GLU A 238 -11.28 -18.37 17.98
N PRO A 239 -12.59 -18.02 17.99
CA PRO A 239 -13.30 -17.66 16.77
C PRO A 239 -12.63 -16.50 16.02
N LEU A 240 -12.30 -16.73 14.76
CA LEU A 240 -11.69 -15.76 13.86
C LEU A 240 -12.69 -14.70 13.36
N SER A 241 -13.98 -14.94 13.51
CA SER A 241 -15.05 -14.07 13.04
C SER A 241 -16.08 -13.76 14.13
N GLY A 242 -16.73 -12.59 14.01
CA GLY A 242 -17.89 -12.30 14.86
C GLY A 242 -19.05 -13.29 14.63
N PHE A 243 -19.17 -13.88 13.43
CA PHE A 243 -20.11 -14.95 13.14
C PHE A 243 -19.79 -16.20 13.97
N GLY A 244 -18.52 -16.63 13.99
CA GLY A 244 -18.08 -17.75 14.82
C GLY A 244 -18.37 -17.52 16.31
N LYS A 245 -18.16 -16.27 16.82
CA LYS A 245 -18.51 -15.90 18.20
C LYS A 245 -20.01 -16.05 18.49
N LEU A 246 -20.88 -15.66 17.54
CA LEU A 246 -22.34 -15.82 17.69
C LEU A 246 -22.73 -17.30 17.81
N ILE A 247 -22.18 -18.15 16.96
CA ILE A 247 -22.47 -19.60 16.94
C ILE A 247 -21.89 -20.31 18.17
N LEU A 248 -20.66 -19.97 18.55
CA LEU A 248 -20.03 -20.53 19.76
C LEU A 248 -20.80 -20.11 21.03
N GLY A 249 -21.19 -18.83 21.10
CA GLY A 249 -22.00 -18.30 22.19
C GLY A 249 -23.33 -19.02 22.33
N GLU A 250 -24.01 -19.27 21.21
CA GLU A 250 -25.22 -20.08 21.17
C GLU A 250 -24.99 -21.51 21.69
N SER A 251 -23.88 -22.12 21.25
CA SER A 251 -23.52 -23.49 21.65
C SER A 251 -23.26 -23.58 23.17
N PHE A 252 -22.62 -22.57 23.77
CA PHE A 252 -22.44 -22.52 25.23
C PHE A 252 -23.77 -22.37 25.96
N ILE A 253 -24.70 -21.54 25.48
CA ILE A 253 -26.04 -21.42 26.08
C ILE A 253 -26.78 -22.77 26.05
N MET A 254 -26.76 -23.45 24.90
CA MET A 254 -27.38 -24.73 24.72
C MET A 254 -26.76 -25.85 25.60
N SER A 255 -25.50 -25.67 26.01
CA SER A 255 -24.77 -26.60 26.87
C SER A 255 -24.79 -26.17 28.37
N GLY A 256 -25.62 -25.19 28.75
CA GLY A 256 -25.80 -24.72 30.13
C GLY A 256 -24.87 -23.61 30.61
N ASN A 257 -23.84 -23.24 29.83
CA ASN A 257 -22.94 -22.15 30.20
C ASN A 257 -23.47 -20.80 29.68
N ILE A 258 -24.48 -20.27 30.37
CA ILE A 258 -25.29 -19.13 29.92
C ILE A 258 -24.45 -17.83 29.88
N GLU A 259 -23.67 -17.52 30.93
CA GLU A 259 -22.92 -16.26 31.03
C GLU A 259 -21.86 -16.13 29.92
N LYS A 260 -21.03 -17.16 29.75
CA LYS A 260 -20.03 -17.21 28.68
C LYS A 260 -20.69 -17.08 27.30
N GLY A 261 -21.83 -17.76 27.12
CA GLY A 261 -22.59 -17.70 25.90
C GLY A 261 -23.12 -16.30 25.59
N ILE A 262 -23.70 -15.60 26.56
CA ILE A 262 -24.19 -14.22 26.40
C ILE A 262 -23.05 -13.25 26.06
N SER A 263 -21.91 -13.36 26.75
CA SER A 263 -20.73 -12.52 26.48
C SER A 263 -20.27 -12.67 25.01
N LEU A 264 -20.14 -13.90 24.54
CA LEU A 264 -19.76 -14.19 23.14
C LEU A 264 -20.80 -13.67 22.13
N ILE A 265 -22.11 -13.85 22.43
CA ILE A 265 -23.18 -13.33 21.54
C ILE A 265 -23.10 -11.81 21.44
N LYS A 266 -22.95 -11.09 22.55
CA LYS A 266 -22.83 -9.62 22.53
C LYS A 266 -21.62 -9.16 21.72
N ASN A 267 -20.44 -9.76 21.97
CA ASN A 267 -19.23 -9.45 21.22
C ASN A 267 -19.40 -9.78 19.72
N GLY A 268 -19.91 -10.96 19.43
CA GLY A 268 -20.19 -11.37 18.04
C GLY A 268 -21.21 -10.48 17.36
N TRP A 269 -22.29 -10.08 18.05
CA TRP A 269 -23.27 -9.13 17.53
C TRP A 269 -22.65 -7.80 17.13
N ILE A 270 -21.78 -7.26 17.96
CA ILE A 270 -21.10 -5.97 17.68
C ILE A 270 -20.20 -6.08 16.45
N THR A 271 -19.39 -7.13 16.33
CA THR A 271 -18.26 -7.23 15.41
C THR A 271 -18.55 -8.01 14.12
N ALA A 272 -19.63 -8.80 14.06
CA ALA A 272 -19.89 -9.68 12.92
C ALA A 272 -20.27 -8.93 11.64
N ASP A 273 -19.59 -9.28 10.54
CA ASP A 273 -20.03 -8.95 9.19
C ASP A 273 -21.21 -9.86 8.80
N LEU A 274 -22.41 -9.33 8.85
CA LEU A 274 -23.64 -10.08 8.63
C LEU A 274 -24.34 -9.66 7.34
N SER A 275 -24.72 -10.63 6.52
CA SER A 275 -25.68 -10.39 5.43
C SER A 275 -26.99 -9.84 5.99
N ARG A 276 -27.83 -9.23 5.13
CA ARG A 276 -29.14 -8.74 5.53
C ARG A 276 -30.02 -9.84 6.16
N SER A 277 -29.98 -11.03 5.61
CA SER A 277 -30.72 -12.19 6.14
C SER A 277 -30.18 -12.66 7.50
N ASN A 278 -28.86 -12.81 7.62
CA ASN A 278 -28.22 -13.23 8.87
C ASN A 278 -28.42 -12.20 9.99
N MET A 279 -28.33 -10.90 9.69
CA MET A 279 -28.62 -9.86 10.67
C MET A 279 -30.04 -9.94 11.20
N LYS A 280 -31.03 -10.14 10.32
CA LYS A 280 -32.43 -10.36 10.73
C LYS A 280 -32.58 -11.61 11.60
N PHE A 281 -31.97 -12.71 11.18
CA PHE A 281 -32.04 -14.01 11.85
C PHE A 281 -31.45 -13.91 13.27
N PHE A 282 -30.19 -13.48 13.42
CA PHE A 282 -29.54 -13.41 14.72
C PHE A 282 -30.19 -12.39 15.65
N ARG A 283 -30.64 -11.24 15.13
CA ARG A 283 -31.39 -10.26 15.91
C ARG A 283 -32.66 -10.86 16.51
N LYS A 284 -33.42 -11.67 15.76
CA LYS A 284 -34.62 -12.35 16.25
C LYS A 284 -34.24 -13.42 17.27
N LYS A 285 -33.26 -14.25 16.93
CA LYS A 285 -32.82 -15.38 17.75
C LYS A 285 -32.29 -14.96 19.12
N PHE A 286 -31.48 -13.89 19.15
CA PHE A 286 -30.83 -13.42 20.38
C PHE A 286 -31.49 -12.22 21.03
N LYS A 287 -32.74 -11.88 20.66
CA LYS A 287 -33.46 -10.70 21.16
C LYS A 287 -33.44 -10.60 22.70
N LYS A 288 -33.59 -11.73 23.42
CA LYS A 288 -33.60 -11.76 24.89
C LYS A 288 -32.25 -11.48 25.56
N TYR A 289 -31.16 -11.59 24.84
CA TYR A 289 -29.80 -11.39 25.33
C TYR A 289 -29.18 -10.03 24.92
N LEU A 290 -29.81 -9.33 23.97
CA LEU A 290 -29.32 -8.06 23.42
C LEU A 290 -30.19 -6.89 23.95
N ASN A 291 -29.53 -5.88 24.51
CA ASN A 291 -30.16 -4.66 24.99
C ASN A 291 -29.87 -3.47 24.05
N ALA A 292 -30.41 -2.29 24.37
CA ALA A 292 -30.24 -1.07 23.57
C ALA A 292 -28.76 -0.68 23.39
N ASP A 293 -27.92 -0.87 24.41
CA ASP A 293 -26.49 -0.58 24.36
C ASP A 293 -25.75 -1.46 23.34
N ASP A 294 -26.09 -2.75 23.24
CA ASP A 294 -25.52 -3.68 22.27
C ASP A 294 -25.82 -3.26 20.80
N TYR A 295 -27.02 -2.67 20.57
CA TYR A 295 -27.36 -2.10 19.27
C TYR A 295 -26.59 -0.81 18.97
N ILE A 296 -26.40 0.06 19.97
CA ILE A 296 -25.62 1.28 19.86
C ILE A 296 -24.16 0.93 19.56
N LYS A 297 -23.55 0.01 20.30
CA LYS A 297 -22.16 -0.45 20.09
C LYS A 297 -21.97 -1.06 18.68
N ARG A 298 -22.97 -1.83 18.19
CA ARG A 298 -22.91 -2.32 16.82
C ARG A 298 -22.96 -1.19 15.81
N ALA A 299 -23.84 -0.21 15.98
CA ALA A 299 -23.94 0.94 15.08
C ALA A 299 -22.64 1.76 15.08
N ASP A 300 -22.03 1.94 16.23
CA ASP A 300 -20.73 2.60 16.38
C ASP A 300 -19.62 1.85 15.65
N HIS A 301 -19.49 0.54 15.86
CA HIS A 301 -18.56 -0.31 15.12
C HIS A 301 -18.75 -0.19 13.60
N LEU A 302 -19.97 -0.29 13.12
CA LEU A 302 -20.28 -0.16 11.68
C LEU A 302 -19.94 1.24 11.13
N ALA A 303 -20.14 2.29 11.93
CA ALA A 303 -19.75 3.63 11.56
C ALA A 303 -18.23 3.79 11.45
N TRP A 304 -17.48 3.36 12.44
CA TRP A 304 -16.02 3.38 12.40
C TRP A 304 -15.42 2.53 11.27
N GLU A 305 -16.06 1.40 10.92
CA GLU A 305 -15.66 0.55 9.79
C GLU A 305 -16.20 1.02 8.43
N ASN A 306 -16.83 2.20 8.38
CA ASN A 306 -17.37 2.82 7.16
C ASN A 306 -18.36 1.90 6.40
N LYS A 307 -19.13 1.08 7.14
CA LYS A 307 -20.12 0.12 6.61
C LYS A 307 -21.47 0.81 6.36
N TYR A 308 -21.52 1.66 5.34
CA TYR A 308 -22.67 2.54 5.02
C TYR A 308 -24.03 1.83 5.01
N TRP A 309 -24.15 0.74 4.27
CA TRP A 309 -25.42 0.04 4.11
C TRP A 309 -25.82 -0.76 5.33
N ASP A 310 -24.85 -1.31 6.07
CA ASP A 310 -25.10 -2.04 7.31
C ASP A 310 -25.55 -1.09 8.41
N LEU A 311 -24.89 0.06 8.53
CA LEU A 311 -25.30 1.12 9.45
C LEU A 311 -26.69 1.64 9.12
N LYS A 312 -27.00 1.90 7.83
CA LYS A 312 -28.35 2.32 7.42
C LYS A 312 -29.44 1.34 7.83
N ARG A 313 -29.14 0.03 7.78
CA ARG A 313 -30.06 -1.02 8.23
C ARG A 313 -30.23 -1.05 9.75
N MET A 314 -29.24 -0.61 10.51
CA MET A 314 -29.28 -0.59 11.98
C MET A 314 -30.10 0.56 12.54
N LEU A 315 -30.18 1.72 11.87
CA LEU A 315 -30.81 2.94 12.39
C LEU A 315 -32.17 2.69 13.01
N ARG A 316 -33.05 1.93 12.35
CA ARG A 316 -34.41 1.61 12.80
C ARG A 316 -34.52 0.85 14.14
N TYR A 317 -33.40 0.34 14.66
CA TYR A 317 -33.36 -0.47 15.88
C TYR A 317 -32.72 0.29 17.05
N LEU A 318 -32.29 1.52 16.82
CA LEU A 318 -31.64 2.37 17.82
C LEU A 318 -32.65 3.20 18.60
N PRO A 319 -32.36 3.55 19.86
CA PRO A 319 -33.05 4.62 20.55
C PRO A 319 -32.99 5.93 19.75
N LYS A 320 -34.03 6.78 19.83
CA LYS A 320 -34.21 7.95 18.94
C LYS A 320 -33.02 8.89 18.88
N ASP A 321 -32.40 9.19 20.00
CA ASP A 321 -31.23 10.08 20.06
C ASP A 321 -30.04 9.52 19.30
N TYR A 322 -29.78 8.21 19.44
CA TYR A 322 -28.72 7.50 18.74
C TYR A 322 -29.05 7.23 17.27
N GLU A 323 -30.34 7.05 16.94
CA GLU A 323 -30.77 7.03 15.53
C GLU A 323 -30.36 8.32 14.82
N LEU A 324 -30.61 9.48 15.43
CA LEU A 324 -30.24 10.79 14.88
C LEU A 324 -28.73 10.95 14.76
N LEU A 325 -27.96 10.54 15.79
CA LEU A 325 -26.48 10.55 15.74
C LEU A 325 -25.94 9.71 14.58
N TYR A 326 -26.32 8.43 14.52
CA TYR A 326 -25.77 7.51 13.51
C TYR A 326 -26.32 7.76 12.12
N ASN A 327 -27.50 8.36 11.99
CA ASN A 327 -27.99 8.88 10.71
C ASN A 327 -27.11 10.03 10.20
N ALA A 328 -26.70 10.97 11.05
CA ALA A 328 -25.77 12.02 10.68
C ALA A 328 -24.41 11.47 10.27
N ARG A 329 -23.86 10.52 11.04
CA ARG A 329 -22.62 9.82 10.69
C ARG A 329 -22.73 9.07 9.35
N GLN A 330 -23.86 8.38 9.10
CA GLN A 330 -24.10 7.63 7.87
C GLN A 330 -24.17 8.57 6.64
N ILE A 331 -24.83 9.71 6.74
CA ILE A 331 -24.93 10.72 5.67
C ILE A 331 -23.54 11.31 5.37
N LEU A 332 -22.71 11.56 6.39
CA LEU A 332 -21.33 12.04 6.25
C LEU A 332 -20.39 11.06 5.51
N MET A 333 -20.69 9.75 5.52
CA MET A 333 -19.90 8.75 4.76
C MET A 333 -20.11 8.88 3.25
N SER A 334 -21.17 9.55 2.81
CA SER A 334 -21.56 9.65 1.40
C SER A 334 -21.40 11.06 0.85
N LYS A 335 -21.67 11.21 -0.45
CA LYS A 335 -21.79 12.53 -1.09
C LYS A 335 -23.21 13.10 -1.03
N SER A 336 -24.09 12.53 -0.21
CA SER A 336 -25.50 12.92 -0.10
C SER A 336 -25.68 14.37 0.38
N TYR A 337 -26.80 14.95 0.01
CA TYR A 337 -27.26 16.24 0.53
C TYR A 337 -27.86 16.10 1.93
N GLY A 338 -28.06 17.21 2.61
CA GLY A 338 -28.74 17.23 3.91
C GLY A 338 -27.85 17.02 5.12
N VAL A 339 -26.53 17.12 4.95
CA VAL A 339 -25.53 16.95 6.03
C VAL A 339 -25.79 17.92 7.19
N ASP A 340 -25.97 19.21 6.89
CA ASP A 340 -26.15 20.24 7.93
C ASP A 340 -27.43 20.01 8.73
N LYS A 341 -28.55 19.66 8.06
CA LYS A 341 -29.81 19.31 8.71
C LYS A 341 -29.64 18.08 9.62
N ALA A 342 -28.92 17.04 9.13
CA ALA A 342 -28.70 15.84 9.92
C ALA A 342 -27.88 16.13 11.18
N ILE A 343 -26.81 16.94 11.07
CA ILE A 343 -25.99 17.36 12.21
C ILE A 343 -26.79 18.25 13.19
N LYS A 344 -27.62 19.17 12.67
CA LYS A 344 -28.47 20.03 13.51
C LYS A 344 -29.42 19.21 14.37
N ASN A 345 -29.98 18.14 13.83
CA ASN A 345 -30.94 17.25 14.50
C ASN A 345 -30.28 16.33 15.56
N VAL A 346 -28.97 16.23 15.63
CA VAL A 346 -28.31 15.47 16.70
C VAL A 346 -28.55 16.15 18.04
N PRO A 347 -29.01 15.43 19.08
CA PRO A 347 -29.22 15.99 20.42
C PRO A 347 -27.95 16.64 20.99
N SER A 348 -28.11 17.72 21.74
CA SER A 348 -26.98 18.53 22.25
C SER A 348 -25.95 17.68 23.02
N ARG A 349 -26.42 16.72 23.83
CA ARG A 349 -25.56 15.81 24.59
C ARG A 349 -24.67 14.90 23.73
N LEU A 350 -25.05 14.64 22.47
CA LEU A 350 -24.32 13.79 21.52
C LEU A 350 -23.57 14.60 20.45
N LYS A 351 -23.67 15.93 20.41
CA LYS A 351 -22.98 16.77 19.42
C LYS A 351 -21.46 16.71 19.53
N ASN A 352 -20.94 16.37 20.71
CA ASN A 352 -19.52 16.22 20.93
C ASN A 352 -19.03 14.77 20.79
N ASP A 353 -19.81 13.87 20.17
CA ASP A 353 -19.42 12.51 19.90
C ASP A 353 -18.15 12.46 19.02
N ALA A 354 -17.16 11.65 19.41
CA ALA A 354 -15.86 11.55 18.74
C ALA A 354 -15.99 11.07 17.29
N GLY A 355 -16.85 10.08 17.06
CA GLY A 355 -17.09 9.53 15.73
C GLY A 355 -17.80 10.51 14.81
N LEU A 356 -18.75 11.29 15.34
CA LEU A 356 -19.41 12.37 14.60
C LEU A 356 -18.41 13.44 14.17
N ASN A 357 -17.55 13.89 15.08
CA ASN A 357 -16.53 14.89 14.78
C ASN A 357 -15.48 14.36 13.79
N TYR A 358 -15.06 13.09 13.93
CA TYR A 358 -14.20 12.43 12.94
C TYR A 358 -14.85 12.39 11.55
N ASP A 359 -16.11 11.98 11.45
CA ASP A 359 -16.82 11.90 10.16
C ASP A 359 -17.01 13.29 9.54
N ARG A 360 -17.28 14.34 10.36
CA ARG A 360 -17.33 15.76 9.92
C ARG A 360 -15.99 16.23 9.38
N LEU A 361 -14.90 15.96 10.11
CA LEU A 361 -13.52 16.26 9.72
C LEU A 361 -13.21 15.65 8.34
N LYS A 362 -13.39 14.34 8.21
CA LYS A 362 -13.16 13.58 6.98
C LYS A 362 -14.01 14.08 5.80
N TRP A 363 -15.28 14.41 6.06
CA TRP A 363 -16.21 14.95 5.06
C TRP A 363 -15.76 16.33 4.56
N ARG A 364 -15.38 17.24 5.46
CA ARG A 364 -14.86 18.57 5.14
C ARG A 364 -13.57 18.48 4.31
N ARG A 365 -12.60 17.68 4.77
CA ARG A 365 -11.33 17.48 4.06
C ARG A 365 -11.55 16.93 2.65
N LYS A 366 -12.40 15.92 2.46
CA LYS A 366 -12.71 15.36 1.12
C LYS A 366 -13.34 16.38 0.15
N ARG A 367 -13.83 17.49 0.63
CA ARG A 367 -14.37 18.60 -0.14
C ARG A 367 -13.40 19.79 -0.29
N GLY A 368 -12.14 19.60 0.08
CA GLY A 368 -11.12 20.64 -0.01
C GLY A 368 -11.22 21.71 1.08
N ARG A 369 -12.12 21.56 2.06
CA ARG A 369 -12.33 22.49 3.17
C ARG A 369 -11.31 22.21 4.29
N VAL A 370 -10.03 22.45 4.00
CA VAL A 370 -8.91 22.09 4.91
C VAL A 370 -8.96 22.92 6.19
N ASP A 371 -9.23 24.22 6.08
CA ASP A 371 -9.25 25.13 7.24
C ASP A 371 -10.39 24.78 8.20
N ASP A 372 -11.58 24.44 7.68
CA ASP A 372 -12.71 23.96 8.51
C ASP A 372 -12.41 22.59 9.15
N SER A 373 -11.57 21.79 8.53
CA SER A 373 -11.13 20.50 9.08
C SER A 373 -10.10 20.71 10.20
N LEU A 374 -9.23 21.69 10.03
CA LEU A 374 -8.22 22.08 11.03
C LEU A 374 -8.89 22.58 12.32
N GLU A 375 -10.00 23.34 12.21
CA GLU A 375 -10.80 23.78 13.36
C GLU A 375 -11.21 22.61 14.27
N ILE A 376 -11.66 21.50 13.67
CA ILE A 376 -12.05 20.31 14.43
C ILE A 376 -10.83 19.68 15.11
N ILE A 377 -9.72 19.51 14.39
CA ILE A 377 -8.50 18.92 14.96
C ILE A 377 -7.98 19.74 16.15
N LEU A 378 -7.93 21.06 16.01
CA LEU A 378 -7.45 21.96 17.07
C LEU A 378 -8.38 21.98 18.28
N LYS A 379 -9.68 21.74 18.09
CA LYS A 379 -10.66 21.63 19.18
C LYS A 379 -10.47 20.34 20.00
N VAL A 380 -10.28 19.21 19.31
CA VAL A 380 -10.17 17.90 19.97
C VAL A 380 -8.75 17.63 20.48
N ARG A 381 -7.74 18.28 19.89
CA ARG A 381 -6.32 18.09 20.17
C ARG A 381 -5.93 16.61 20.27
N GLY A 382 -4.94 16.28 21.11
CA GLY A 382 -4.48 14.94 21.39
C GLY A 382 -5.15 14.31 22.62
N ASN A 383 -6.44 14.50 22.84
CA ASN A 383 -7.13 13.88 23.97
C ASN A 383 -7.41 12.40 23.68
N LYS A 384 -6.59 11.51 24.25
CA LYS A 384 -6.64 10.06 24.04
C LYS A 384 -8.00 9.47 24.41
N ASP A 385 -8.58 9.89 25.51
CA ASP A 385 -9.86 9.35 26.00
C ASP A 385 -11.01 9.74 25.07
N TYR A 386 -10.90 10.92 24.45
CA TYR A 386 -11.91 11.41 23.51
C TYR A 386 -11.81 10.73 22.15
N LEU A 387 -10.61 10.48 21.62
CA LEU A 387 -10.43 10.08 20.23
C LEU A 387 -11.00 8.71 19.86
N VAL A 388 -11.12 7.79 20.82
CA VAL A 388 -11.61 6.40 20.67
C VAL A 388 -10.80 5.57 19.66
N ARG A 389 -10.53 6.13 18.47
CA ARG A 389 -9.78 5.51 17.36
C ARG A 389 -8.69 6.48 16.86
N PRO A 390 -7.64 6.73 17.65
CA PRO A 390 -6.54 7.63 17.28
C PRO A 390 -5.84 7.21 15.98
N ASP A 391 -5.81 5.91 15.65
CA ASP A 391 -5.33 5.36 14.39
C ASP A 391 -6.05 5.97 13.17
N LYS A 392 -7.37 6.07 13.22
CA LYS A 392 -8.15 6.67 12.13
C LYS A 392 -7.99 8.20 12.08
N TRP A 393 -7.88 8.85 13.23
CA TRP A 393 -7.61 10.28 13.30
C TRP A 393 -6.24 10.63 12.72
N TRP A 394 -5.23 9.78 12.93
CA TRP A 394 -3.90 9.99 12.38
C TRP A 394 -3.91 10.10 10.86
N VAL A 395 -4.65 9.26 10.16
CA VAL A 395 -4.76 9.34 8.69
C VAL A 395 -5.19 10.75 8.22
N GLU A 396 -6.17 11.35 8.90
CA GLU A 396 -6.65 12.69 8.56
C GLU A 396 -5.65 13.78 9.00
N ARG A 397 -5.04 13.65 10.19
CA ARG A 397 -3.97 14.54 10.70
C ARG A 397 -2.79 14.59 9.74
N ALA A 398 -2.28 13.45 9.29
CA ALA A 398 -1.17 13.35 8.37
C ALA A 398 -1.45 14.06 7.02
N ILE A 399 -2.67 13.93 6.50
CA ILE A 399 -3.08 14.62 5.26
C ILE A 399 -3.13 16.14 5.48
N ILE A 400 -3.71 16.58 6.60
CA ILE A 400 -3.86 18.02 6.90
C ILE A 400 -2.51 18.64 7.22
N ALA A 401 -1.61 17.96 7.96
CA ALA A 401 -0.26 18.44 8.23
C ALA A 401 0.51 18.67 6.91
N ARG A 402 0.44 17.74 5.95
CA ARG A 402 1.05 17.91 4.62
C ARG A 402 0.44 19.11 3.85
N ALA A 403 -0.88 19.29 3.93
CA ALA A 403 -1.54 20.45 3.32
C ALA A 403 -1.11 21.78 3.96
N LEU A 404 -0.87 21.81 5.27
CA LEU A 404 -0.37 22.97 5.98
C LEU A 404 1.08 23.27 5.62
N ILE A 405 1.94 22.24 5.48
CA ILE A 405 3.31 22.41 4.98
C ILE A 405 3.28 23.06 3.58
N TYR A 406 2.43 22.58 2.68
CA TYR A 406 2.27 23.17 1.35
C TYR A 406 1.81 24.64 1.41
N LYS A 407 0.97 25.00 2.40
CA LYS A 407 0.54 26.37 2.69
C LYS A 407 1.59 27.18 3.50
N LYS A 408 2.76 26.62 3.78
CA LYS A 408 3.82 27.22 4.60
C LYS A 408 3.41 27.56 6.05
N LYS A 409 2.41 26.87 6.60
CA LYS A 409 1.95 27.01 7.99
C LYS A 409 2.62 25.93 8.85
N TYR A 410 3.92 26.04 9.08
CA TYR A 410 4.76 24.97 9.63
C TYR A 410 4.47 24.64 11.09
N GLU A 411 4.28 25.66 11.93
CA GLU A 411 3.96 25.50 13.36
C GLU A 411 2.60 24.78 13.54
N LEU A 412 1.62 25.13 12.70
CA LEU A 412 0.32 24.44 12.70
C LEU A 412 0.45 23.02 12.17
N ALA A 413 1.30 22.78 11.16
CA ALA A 413 1.56 21.44 10.64
C ALA A 413 2.20 20.55 11.72
N TYR A 414 3.18 21.09 12.45
CA TYR A 414 3.80 20.42 13.59
C TYR A 414 2.76 20.09 14.66
N LYS A 415 1.98 21.07 15.11
CA LYS A 415 0.95 20.88 16.13
C LYS A 415 -0.05 19.81 15.73
N VAL A 416 -0.48 19.79 14.47
CA VAL A 416 -1.39 18.74 13.95
C VAL A 416 -0.72 17.38 13.94
N ALA A 417 0.55 17.26 13.62
CA ALA A 417 1.28 16.00 13.58
C ALA A 417 1.63 15.47 14.96
N SER A 418 2.14 16.32 15.87
CA SER A 418 2.67 15.91 17.19
C SER A 418 1.59 15.57 18.22
N GLU A 419 0.41 16.21 18.15
CA GLU A 419 -0.70 15.93 19.05
C GLU A 419 -1.53 14.70 18.64
N HIS A 420 -0.91 13.55 18.34
CA HIS A 420 -1.58 12.38 17.74
C HIS A 420 -2.19 11.40 18.75
N SER A 421 -1.69 11.33 19.98
CA SER A 421 -2.13 10.42 21.05
C SER A 421 -2.17 8.94 20.68
N LEU A 422 -1.28 8.51 19.82
CA LEU A 422 -1.13 7.11 19.42
C LEU A 422 -0.27 6.36 20.42
N ASP A 423 -0.61 5.11 20.66
CA ASP A 423 0.28 4.15 21.31
C ASP A 423 1.21 3.52 20.26
N LYS A 424 2.18 2.70 20.72
CA LYS A 424 3.13 1.99 19.85
C LYS A 424 2.40 1.23 18.72
N SER A 425 2.54 1.76 17.52
CA SER A 425 1.89 1.23 16.31
C SER A 425 2.62 1.76 15.06
N PRO A 426 2.34 1.25 13.88
CA PRO A 426 2.86 1.84 12.64
C PRO A 426 2.48 3.31 12.47
N GLU A 427 1.27 3.69 12.89
CA GLU A 427 0.78 5.07 12.84
C GLU A 427 1.55 5.97 13.81
N PHE A 428 1.90 5.48 15.00
CA PHE A 428 2.77 6.18 15.95
C PHE A 428 4.14 6.46 15.32
N ALA A 429 4.76 5.44 14.74
CA ALA A 429 6.04 5.62 14.08
C ALA A 429 5.96 6.66 12.94
N GLU A 430 4.89 6.64 12.13
CA GLU A 430 4.71 7.66 11.09
C GLU A 430 4.53 9.06 11.68
N ALA A 431 3.81 9.19 12.79
CA ALA A 431 3.54 10.46 13.45
C ALA A 431 4.81 11.08 14.03
N GLU A 432 5.59 10.30 14.76
CA GLU A 432 6.86 10.72 15.32
C GLU A 432 7.86 11.11 14.22
N TRP A 433 7.97 10.28 13.17
CA TRP A 433 8.84 10.64 12.06
C TRP A 433 8.40 11.94 11.35
N MET A 434 7.09 12.12 11.15
CA MET A 434 6.56 13.34 10.50
C MET A 434 6.80 14.57 11.37
N SER A 435 6.61 14.47 12.67
CA SER A 435 6.84 15.57 13.63
C SER A 435 8.32 15.97 13.65
N GLY A 436 9.23 14.98 13.74
CA GLY A 436 10.67 15.22 13.66
C GLY A 436 11.11 15.84 12.32
N TRP A 437 10.52 15.36 11.21
CA TRP A 437 10.81 15.92 9.89
C TRP A 437 10.35 17.37 9.75
N ILE A 438 9.18 17.72 10.29
CA ILE A 438 8.68 19.10 10.30
C ILE A 438 9.59 19.98 11.16
N SER A 439 9.95 19.50 12.35
CA SER A 439 10.83 20.23 13.29
C SER A 439 12.18 20.56 12.65
N LEU A 440 12.85 19.56 12.08
CA LEU A 440 14.17 19.75 11.48
C LEU A 440 14.15 20.58 10.20
N SER A 441 13.15 20.29 9.31
CA SER A 441 13.20 20.79 7.92
C SER A 441 12.49 22.12 7.72
N PHE A 442 11.56 22.49 8.60
CA PHE A 442 10.71 23.66 8.43
C PHE A 442 10.67 24.61 9.63
N LEU A 443 10.87 24.11 10.84
CA LEU A 443 10.92 24.92 12.06
C LEU A 443 12.37 25.28 12.45
N ASP A 444 13.34 24.64 11.83
CA ASP A 444 14.78 24.77 12.14
C ASP A 444 15.12 24.43 13.61
N ASP A 445 14.35 23.50 14.19
CA ASP A 445 14.53 23.00 15.56
C ASP A 445 15.08 21.57 15.56
N PRO A 446 16.41 21.40 15.54
CA PRO A 446 17.03 20.08 15.53
C PRO A 446 16.93 19.34 16.87
N ILE A 447 16.79 20.02 18.01
CA ILE A 447 16.67 19.40 19.31
C ILE A 447 15.32 18.69 19.41
N LEU A 448 14.25 19.40 19.11
CA LEU A 448 12.90 18.82 19.04
C LEU A 448 12.82 17.68 18.02
N ALA A 449 13.52 17.79 16.91
CA ALA A 449 13.59 16.73 15.92
C ALA A 449 14.28 15.45 16.44
N ILE A 450 15.36 15.60 17.23
CA ILE A 450 16.07 14.47 17.85
C ILE A 450 15.11 13.68 18.75
N ASP A 451 14.32 14.34 19.56
CA ASP A 451 13.36 13.67 20.46
C ASP A 451 12.36 12.82 19.67
N HIS A 452 11.77 13.40 18.64
CA HIS A 452 10.83 12.67 17.77
C HIS A 452 11.48 11.53 17.00
N PHE A 453 12.69 11.73 16.45
CA PHE A 453 13.38 10.67 15.72
C PHE A 453 13.88 9.56 16.64
N ASN A 454 14.24 9.85 17.88
CA ASN A 454 14.53 8.84 18.90
C ASN A 454 13.27 8.01 19.23
N ASN A 455 12.13 8.67 19.46
CA ASN A 455 10.86 7.98 19.68
C ASN A 455 10.50 7.09 18.48
N PHE A 456 10.67 7.60 17.27
CA PHE A 456 10.51 6.81 16.07
C PHE A 456 11.42 5.58 16.04
N TYR A 457 12.75 5.79 16.18
CA TYR A 457 13.77 4.74 16.05
C TYR A 457 13.58 3.61 17.08
N GLN A 458 13.26 3.96 18.31
CA GLN A 458 13.03 2.99 19.40
C GLN A 458 11.77 2.13 19.21
N ASN A 459 10.83 2.58 18.39
CA ASN A 459 9.54 1.90 18.18
C ASN A 459 9.39 1.25 16.80
N VAL A 460 10.48 1.12 16.03
CA VAL A 460 10.51 0.43 14.75
C VAL A 460 11.51 -0.73 14.77
N GLY A 461 11.27 -1.76 13.95
CA GLY A 461 12.13 -2.94 13.87
C GLY A 461 12.64 -3.26 12.46
N TYR A 462 11.95 -2.77 11.42
CA TYR A 462 12.31 -3.11 10.05
C TYR A 462 13.48 -2.28 9.50
N PRO A 463 14.40 -2.88 8.72
CA PRO A 463 15.56 -2.21 8.15
C PRO A 463 15.29 -0.87 7.48
N ILE A 464 14.18 -0.77 6.72
CA ILE A 464 13.78 0.46 6.05
C ILE A 464 13.46 1.58 7.05
N SER A 465 12.83 1.25 8.16
CA SER A 465 12.49 2.22 9.20
C SER A 465 13.68 2.54 10.09
N LEU A 466 14.49 1.53 10.45
CA LEU A 466 15.70 1.72 11.24
C LEU A 466 16.71 2.61 10.52
N SER A 467 16.99 2.33 9.24
CA SER A 467 17.87 3.18 8.43
C SER A 467 17.35 4.62 8.30
N ARG A 468 16.02 4.77 8.15
CA ARG A 468 15.39 6.11 8.08
C ARG A 468 15.57 6.88 9.38
N GLY A 469 15.26 6.27 10.51
CA GLY A 469 15.42 6.90 11.82
C GLY A 469 16.89 7.29 12.10
N ALA A 470 17.80 6.36 11.89
CA ALA A 470 19.22 6.60 12.09
C ALA A 470 19.76 7.71 11.17
N TYR A 471 19.38 7.73 9.88
CA TYR A 471 19.78 8.79 8.96
C TYR A 471 19.28 10.15 9.41
N TRP A 472 18.01 10.27 9.83
CA TRP A 472 17.46 11.55 10.26
C TRP A 472 18.00 12.01 11.62
N LEU A 473 18.34 11.09 12.54
CA LEU A 473 19.12 11.40 13.74
C LEU A 473 20.50 11.93 13.38
N GLY A 474 21.21 11.28 12.45
CA GLY A 474 22.48 11.76 11.92
C GLY A 474 22.37 13.19 11.35
N ARG A 475 21.30 13.47 10.59
CA ARG A 475 21.00 14.80 10.05
C ARG A 475 20.74 15.85 11.15
N SER A 476 20.06 15.47 12.22
CA SER A 476 19.74 16.36 13.33
C SER A 476 20.99 16.71 14.13
N TYR A 477 21.83 15.70 14.44
CA TYR A 477 23.12 15.93 15.11
C TYR A 477 24.11 16.72 14.22
N GLU A 478 24.12 16.49 12.90
CA GLU A 478 24.88 17.32 11.95
C GLU A 478 24.46 18.79 12.02
N LYS A 479 23.16 19.06 12.18
CA LYS A 479 22.61 20.41 12.23
C LYS A 479 23.00 21.17 13.51
N ILE A 480 23.13 20.51 14.64
CA ILE A 480 23.59 21.12 15.91
C ILE A 480 25.13 21.18 16.02
N GLY A 481 25.85 20.59 15.06
CA GLY A 481 27.33 20.58 15.05
C GLY A 481 27.97 19.44 15.82
N ASP A 482 27.21 18.48 16.36
CA ASP A 482 27.72 17.28 17.03
C ASP A 482 28.16 16.24 15.98
N LYS A 483 29.39 16.41 15.50
CA LYS A 483 29.95 15.56 14.43
C LYS A 483 30.10 14.10 14.85
N GLU A 484 30.42 13.86 16.09
CA GLU A 484 30.64 12.51 16.60
C GLU A 484 29.33 11.70 16.57
N LYS A 485 28.29 12.19 17.20
CA LYS A 485 26.98 11.54 17.18
C LYS A 485 26.40 11.48 15.77
N SER A 486 26.59 12.50 14.94
CA SER A 486 26.16 12.49 13.54
C SER A 486 26.79 11.30 12.79
N GLN A 487 28.12 11.10 12.92
CA GLN A 487 28.79 9.98 12.29
C GLN A 487 28.35 8.61 12.84
N GLN A 488 28.15 8.51 14.16
CA GLN A 488 27.63 7.28 14.78
C GLN A 488 26.28 6.87 14.20
N TRP A 489 25.37 7.82 14.07
CA TRP A 489 24.03 7.57 13.53
C TRP A 489 24.04 7.28 12.03
N TYR A 490 24.88 7.95 11.24
CA TYR A 490 25.05 7.60 9.84
C TYR A 490 25.62 6.18 9.69
N LYS A 491 26.61 5.81 10.51
CA LYS A 491 27.16 4.44 10.55
C LYS A 491 26.09 3.42 10.91
N GLU A 492 25.19 3.75 11.84
CA GLU A 492 24.05 2.88 12.19
C GLU A 492 23.12 2.66 10.97
N ALA A 493 22.82 3.71 10.21
CA ALA A 493 21.99 3.62 9.02
C ALA A 493 22.66 2.75 7.93
N THR A 494 24.00 2.78 7.78
CA THR A 494 24.72 1.99 6.76
C THR A 494 24.68 0.49 6.98
N LYS A 495 24.23 0.00 8.12
CA LYS A 495 23.95 -1.43 8.31
C LYS A 495 22.89 -1.98 7.35
N TYR A 496 22.15 -1.10 6.68
CA TYR A 496 21.02 -1.43 5.81
C TYR A 496 21.18 -0.84 4.40
N LEU A 497 22.26 -1.21 3.70
CA LEU A 497 22.62 -0.67 2.37
C LEU A 497 21.59 -0.97 1.26
N THR A 498 20.71 -1.94 1.46
CA THR A 498 19.58 -2.20 0.54
C THR A 498 18.46 -1.17 0.64
N THR A 499 18.54 -0.22 1.59
CA THR A 499 17.56 0.81 1.81
C THR A 499 18.05 2.18 1.31
N TYR A 500 17.11 3.03 0.90
CA TYR A 500 17.42 4.40 0.45
C TYR A 500 18.22 5.21 1.47
N TYR A 501 17.81 5.19 2.74
CA TYR A 501 18.50 5.96 3.78
C TYR A 501 19.84 5.35 4.20
N GLY A 502 19.98 4.02 4.09
CA GLY A 502 21.27 3.36 4.28
C GLY A 502 22.30 3.80 3.23
N GLN A 503 21.88 3.89 1.96
CA GLN A 503 22.72 4.38 0.86
C GLN A 503 23.04 5.85 1.02
N LEU A 504 22.06 6.71 1.38
CA LEU A 504 22.32 8.14 1.65
C LEU A 504 23.32 8.33 2.81
N ALA A 505 23.20 7.53 3.86
CA ALA A 505 24.14 7.58 4.97
C ALA A 505 25.56 7.13 4.55
N HIS A 506 25.65 6.10 3.72
CA HIS A 506 26.93 5.64 3.18
C HIS A 506 27.61 6.78 2.36
N LEU A 507 26.87 7.42 1.49
CA LEU A 507 27.39 8.56 0.72
C LEU A 507 27.82 9.76 1.60
N LYS A 508 27.28 9.89 2.81
CA LYS A 508 27.70 10.92 3.77
C LYS A 508 29.04 10.61 4.43
N ILE A 509 29.31 9.37 4.76
CA ILE A 509 30.52 8.96 5.52
C ILE A 509 31.61 8.36 4.64
N LYS A 510 31.24 7.79 3.49
CA LYS A 510 32.12 7.09 2.55
C LYS A 510 31.79 7.44 1.09
N PRO A 511 31.90 8.70 0.68
CA PRO A 511 31.40 9.17 -0.62
C PRO A 511 32.09 8.55 -1.84
N ASN A 512 33.30 8.02 -1.67
CA ASN A 512 34.12 7.44 -2.74
C ASN A 512 34.18 5.89 -2.69
N GLU A 513 33.56 5.26 -1.70
CA GLU A 513 33.53 3.82 -1.58
C GLU A 513 32.28 3.23 -2.27
N LYS A 514 32.47 2.08 -2.95
CA LYS A 514 31.36 1.34 -3.56
C LYS A 514 30.51 0.70 -2.47
N PHE A 515 29.21 0.50 -2.79
CA PHE A 515 28.33 -0.31 -1.94
C PHE A 515 28.70 -1.78 -2.06
N GLU A 516 28.97 -2.43 -0.95
CA GLU A 516 29.13 -3.87 -0.87
C GLU A 516 27.88 -4.47 -0.25
N LEU A 517 27.18 -5.31 -1.01
CA LEU A 517 26.01 -6.05 -0.54
C LEU A 517 26.44 -7.47 -0.17
N GLU A 518 25.80 -8.01 0.86
CA GLU A 518 26.03 -9.40 1.28
C GLU A 518 25.77 -10.38 0.14
N GLU A 519 26.66 -11.38 -0.01
CA GLU A 519 26.48 -12.45 -0.98
C GLU A 519 25.32 -13.37 -0.57
N GLN A 520 24.64 -13.94 -1.58
CA GLN A 520 23.56 -14.88 -1.36
C GLN A 520 24.06 -16.16 -0.70
N GLN A 521 23.40 -16.59 0.38
CA GLN A 521 23.70 -17.85 1.05
C GLN A 521 23.55 -19.05 0.11
N LYS A 522 24.51 -19.96 0.16
CA LYS A 522 24.47 -21.22 -0.62
C LYS A 522 23.59 -22.26 0.07
N ILE A 523 22.71 -22.87 -0.71
CA ILE A 523 21.80 -23.93 -0.24
C ILE A 523 22.41 -25.30 -0.53
N THR A 524 22.38 -26.20 0.47
CA THR A 524 22.90 -27.56 0.32
C THR A 524 22.08 -28.36 -0.73
N LYS A 525 22.73 -29.36 -1.34
CA LYS A 525 22.09 -30.22 -2.34
C LYS A 525 20.96 -31.04 -1.73
N GLU A 526 21.10 -31.47 -0.49
CA GLU A 526 20.14 -32.28 0.28
C GLU A 526 18.87 -31.46 0.54
N TYR A 527 19.02 -30.24 1.04
CA TYR A 527 17.90 -29.36 1.32
C TYR A 527 17.16 -28.99 0.04
N ARG A 528 17.88 -28.70 -1.04
CA ARG A 528 17.30 -28.46 -2.37
C ARG A 528 16.47 -29.64 -2.85
N LYS A 529 17.01 -30.88 -2.73
CA LYS A 529 16.30 -32.11 -3.10
C LYS A 529 15.03 -32.30 -2.27
N TYR A 530 15.08 -32.02 -0.97
CA TYR A 530 13.91 -32.06 -0.09
C TYR A 530 12.83 -31.05 -0.54
N PHE A 531 13.20 -29.79 -0.75
CA PHE A 531 12.27 -28.74 -1.17
C PHE A 531 11.55 -29.09 -2.48
N TYR A 532 12.31 -29.54 -3.51
CA TYR A 532 11.74 -29.86 -4.82
C TYR A 532 10.89 -31.14 -4.84
N LYS A 533 10.87 -31.95 -3.78
CA LYS A 533 9.97 -33.10 -3.62
C LYS A 533 8.56 -32.72 -3.15
N LYS A 534 8.38 -31.51 -2.61
CA LYS A 534 7.07 -31.08 -2.07
C LYS A 534 6.00 -31.02 -3.16
N ASP A 535 4.80 -31.49 -2.84
CA ASP A 535 3.66 -31.48 -3.77
C ASP A 535 3.30 -30.08 -4.25
N LEU A 536 3.40 -29.06 -3.37
CA LEU A 536 3.13 -27.67 -3.75
C LEU A 536 4.15 -27.13 -4.76
N VAL A 537 5.38 -27.62 -4.76
CA VAL A 537 6.38 -27.26 -5.79
C VAL A 537 6.00 -27.90 -7.13
N LYS A 538 5.58 -29.16 -7.14
CA LYS A 538 5.06 -29.82 -8.35
C LYS A 538 3.83 -29.09 -8.91
N VAL A 539 2.90 -28.70 -8.04
CA VAL A 539 1.70 -27.93 -8.42
C VAL A 539 2.10 -26.56 -8.99
N THR A 540 3.14 -25.89 -8.45
CA THR A 540 3.63 -24.63 -8.99
C THR A 540 4.13 -24.79 -10.43
N HIS A 541 4.92 -25.83 -10.72
CA HIS A 541 5.35 -26.13 -12.07
C HIS A 541 4.19 -26.48 -13.01
N LEU A 542 3.21 -27.27 -12.53
CA LEU A 542 1.99 -27.58 -13.30
C LEU A 542 1.24 -26.31 -13.73
N LEU A 543 1.12 -25.35 -12.80
CA LEU A 543 0.41 -24.11 -13.06
C LEU A 543 1.16 -23.24 -14.09
N ASP A 544 2.48 -23.21 -14.03
CA ASP A 544 3.34 -22.55 -15.04
C ASP A 544 3.18 -23.25 -16.42
N GLU A 545 3.27 -24.58 -16.47
CA GLU A 545 3.11 -25.35 -17.71
C GLU A 545 1.72 -25.19 -18.37
N LEU A 546 0.72 -24.78 -17.60
CA LEU A 546 -0.65 -24.53 -18.05
C LEU A 546 -0.97 -23.04 -18.30
N ASP A 547 0.00 -22.13 -18.18
CA ASP A 547 -0.19 -20.67 -18.19
C ASP A 547 -1.18 -20.19 -17.11
N LYS A 548 -1.08 -20.74 -15.93
CA LYS A 548 -1.97 -20.45 -14.77
C LYS A 548 -1.19 -19.99 -13.54
N ASP A 549 -0.05 -19.42 -13.73
CA ASP A 549 0.88 -18.90 -12.73
C ASP A 549 0.22 -17.91 -11.74
N LYS A 550 -0.84 -17.21 -12.15
CA LYS A 550 -1.66 -16.35 -11.24
C LYS A 550 -2.14 -17.05 -9.97
N TYR A 551 -2.21 -18.39 -9.97
CA TYR A 551 -2.60 -19.16 -8.78
C TYR A 551 -1.43 -19.49 -7.86
N THR A 552 -0.17 -19.29 -8.28
CA THR A 552 1.04 -19.71 -7.53
C THR A 552 1.38 -18.79 -6.36
N LYS A 553 0.92 -17.52 -6.36
CA LYS A 553 1.29 -16.50 -5.37
C LYS A 553 1.20 -16.98 -3.91
N ASN A 554 0.08 -17.56 -3.52
CA ASN A 554 -0.11 -18.02 -2.14
C ASN A 554 0.68 -19.29 -1.82
N ILE A 555 0.93 -20.12 -2.84
CA ILE A 555 1.77 -21.32 -2.72
C ILE A 555 3.22 -20.91 -2.49
N LEU A 556 3.77 -20.03 -3.31
CA LEU A 556 5.13 -19.53 -3.18
C LEU A 556 5.38 -18.83 -1.84
N LYS A 557 4.43 -17.97 -1.41
CA LYS A 557 4.49 -17.34 -0.08
C LYS A 557 4.48 -18.36 1.06
N TYR A 558 3.72 -19.43 0.92
CA TYR A 558 3.67 -20.48 1.91
C TYR A 558 4.99 -21.26 1.93
N LEU A 559 5.50 -21.66 0.76
CA LEU A 559 6.76 -22.39 0.63
C LEU A 559 7.96 -21.59 1.19
N ALA A 560 7.93 -20.26 1.09
CA ALA A 560 8.94 -19.40 1.67
C ALA A 560 8.91 -19.40 3.21
N ASN A 561 7.73 -19.56 3.82
CA ASN A 561 7.55 -19.52 5.28
C ASN A 561 7.52 -20.92 5.92
N ASP A 562 7.83 -21.97 5.18
CA ASP A 562 7.60 -23.37 5.59
C ASP A 562 8.57 -23.85 6.69
N ASN A 563 9.63 -23.16 6.93
CA ASN A 563 10.50 -23.32 8.10
C ASN A 563 11.27 -22.02 8.31
N ILE A 564 11.67 -21.80 9.53
CA ILE A 564 12.35 -20.59 9.99
C ILE A 564 13.76 -20.43 9.37
N ASP A 565 14.12 -21.24 8.37
CA ASP A 565 15.43 -21.18 7.74
C ASP A 565 15.41 -20.37 6.42
N MET A 566 16.52 -19.70 6.14
CA MET A 566 16.71 -18.91 4.93
C MET A 566 16.63 -19.75 3.64
N GLY A 567 16.79 -21.07 3.74
CA GLY A 567 16.78 -21.99 2.61
C GLY A 567 15.43 -22.07 1.91
N SER A 568 14.34 -22.08 2.68
CA SER A 568 12.98 -22.08 2.13
C SER A 568 12.68 -20.82 1.35
N GLU A 569 13.06 -19.64 1.87
CA GLU A 569 12.88 -18.35 1.22
C GLU A 569 13.65 -18.27 -0.12
N ILE A 570 14.93 -18.66 -0.11
CA ILE A 570 15.78 -18.66 -1.29
C ILE A 570 15.23 -19.59 -2.36
N LEU A 571 14.85 -20.83 -2.01
CA LEU A 571 14.33 -21.79 -2.98
C LEU A 571 12.94 -21.43 -3.51
N ALA A 572 12.10 -20.83 -2.69
CA ALA A 572 10.80 -20.30 -3.15
C ALA A 572 10.96 -19.09 -4.10
N ALA A 573 11.93 -18.20 -3.81
CA ALA A 573 12.27 -17.08 -4.70
C ALA A 573 12.91 -17.57 -6.01
N GLU A 574 13.80 -18.58 -5.93
CA GLU A 574 14.36 -19.25 -7.11
C GLU A 574 13.26 -19.90 -7.97
N LEU A 575 12.32 -20.61 -7.35
CA LEU A 575 11.18 -21.22 -8.04
C LEU A 575 10.31 -20.15 -8.72
N ALA A 576 10.03 -19.05 -8.03
CA ALA A 576 9.29 -17.93 -8.61
C ALA A 576 10.03 -17.34 -9.84
N SER A 577 11.35 -17.15 -9.75
CA SER A 577 12.16 -16.66 -10.87
C SER A 577 12.18 -17.66 -12.04
N LYS A 578 12.26 -18.97 -11.78
CA LYS A 578 12.22 -20.03 -12.81
C LYS A 578 10.91 -20.05 -13.63
N ILE A 579 9.79 -19.67 -13.00
CA ILE A 579 8.50 -19.53 -13.69
C ILE A 579 8.26 -18.08 -14.18
N SER A 580 9.32 -17.26 -14.28
CA SER A 580 9.29 -15.87 -14.75
C SER A 580 8.39 -14.94 -13.92
N ARG A 581 8.11 -15.29 -12.66
CA ARG A 581 7.36 -14.47 -11.71
C ARG A 581 8.33 -13.76 -10.76
N TYR A 582 9.11 -12.85 -11.33
CA TYR A 582 10.07 -12.02 -10.59
C TYR A 582 9.37 -11.17 -9.50
N ASP A 583 8.14 -10.73 -9.74
CA ASP A 583 7.32 -10.03 -8.75
C ASP A 583 7.11 -10.85 -7.47
N PHE A 584 6.92 -12.16 -7.57
CA PHE A 584 6.79 -13.03 -6.40
C PHE A 584 8.14 -13.27 -5.72
N ALA A 585 9.22 -13.42 -6.48
CA ALA A 585 10.58 -13.52 -5.92
C ALA A 585 10.95 -12.27 -5.12
N ILE A 586 10.65 -11.08 -5.66
CA ILE A 586 10.83 -9.80 -4.98
C ILE A 586 9.98 -9.73 -3.71
N GLN A 587 8.71 -10.11 -3.77
CA GLN A 587 7.82 -10.07 -2.59
C GLN A 587 8.31 -10.99 -1.47
N ILE A 588 8.84 -12.18 -1.79
CA ILE A 588 9.46 -13.08 -0.81
C ILE A 588 10.69 -12.41 -0.19
N SER A 589 11.60 -11.89 -1.01
CA SER A 589 12.81 -11.22 -0.57
C SER A 589 12.55 -9.96 0.27
N LYS A 590 11.49 -9.19 -0.07
CA LYS A 590 11.05 -8.04 0.75
C LYS A 590 10.57 -8.48 2.13
N VAL A 591 9.76 -9.54 2.21
CA VAL A 591 9.29 -10.06 3.50
C VAL A 591 10.47 -10.56 4.35
N ALA A 592 11.41 -11.29 3.75
CA ALA A 592 12.64 -11.73 4.42
C ALA A 592 13.46 -10.54 4.93
N SER A 593 13.52 -9.45 4.18
CA SER A 593 14.26 -8.24 4.58
C SER A 593 13.69 -7.57 5.83
N TYR A 594 12.40 -7.73 6.14
CA TYR A 594 11.82 -7.23 7.39
C TYR A 594 12.43 -7.93 8.62
N GLU A 595 12.83 -9.19 8.45
CA GLU A 595 13.54 -9.99 9.45
C GLU A 595 15.07 -9.90 9.30
N LYS A 596 15.56 -8.88 8.59
CA LYS A 596 17.01 -8.64 8.34
C LYS A 596 17.71 -9.77 7.57
N ARG A 597 16.96 -10.56 6.78
CA ARG A 597 17.51 -11.55 5.84
C ARG A 597 17.45 -10.98 4.43
N PHE A 598 18.61 -10.80 3.79
CA PHE A 598 18.70 -10.10 2.51
C PHE A 598 19.00 -11.09 1.37
N HIS A 599 18.04 -11.25 0.48
CA HIS A 599 18.16 -12.10 -0.72
C HIS A 599 18.29 -11.20 -1.94
N ASN A 600 19.48 -10.60 -2.10
CA ASN A 600 19.75 -9.53 -3.05
C ASN A 600 19.54 -9.96 -4.51
N ASP A 601 19.97 -11.18 -4.89
CA ASP A 601 19.83 -11.72 -6.25
C ASP A 601 18.35 -11.81 -6.70
N PHE A 602 17.45 -12.06 -5.75
CA PHE A 602 16.01 -12.16 -6.03
C PHE A 602 15.26 -10.82 -5.82
N ASN A 603 15.79 -9.95 -4.97
CA ASN A 603 15.20 -8.65 -4.72
C ASN A 603 15.50 -7.65 -5.86
N TYR A 604 16.60 -7.86 -6.59
CA TYR A 604 17.04 -7.02 -7.71
C TYR A 604 17.30 -7.87 -8.97
N PRO A 605 16.23 -8.44 -9.58
CA PRO A 605 16.41 -9.27 -10.76
C PRO A 605 16.94 -8.45 -11.93
N ILE A 606 17.88 -9.03 -12.67
CA ILE A 606 18.44 -8.45 -13.89
C ILE A 606 17.76 -9.10 -15.08
N ILE A 607 17.01 -8.31 -15.84
CA ILE A 607 16.42 -8.74 -17.11
C ILE A 607 17.07 -8.01 -18.28
N SER A 608 16.98 -8.59 -19.46
CA SER A 608 17.44 -7.94 -20.68
C SER A 608 16.58 -6.73 -21.00
N THR A 609 17.22 -5.61 -21.29
CA THR A 609 16.57 -4.39 -21.77
C THR A 609 17.10 -4.05 -23.17
N PRO A 610 16.31 -3.41 -24.05
CA PRO A 610 16.82 -2.91 -25.31
C PRO A 610 17.92 -1.86 -25.08
N ASN A 611 18.88 -1.76 -26.00
CA ASN A 611 19.93 -0.74 -25.96
C ASN A 611 19.57 0.51 -26.77
N TYR A 612 18.73 0.32 -27.78
CA TYR A 612 18.32 1.37 -28.71
C TYR A 612 16.84 1.23 -29.06
N VAL A 613 16.15 2.35 -29.20
CA VAL A 613 14.80 2.43 -29.77
C VAL A 613 14.83 3.39 -30.94
N ASN A 614 14.51 2.90 -32.14
CA ASN A 614 14.55 3.68 -33.38
C ASN A 614 15.88 4.45 -33.59
N GLY A 615 17.01 3.79 -33.38
CA GLY A 615 18.35 4.37 -33.50
C GLY A 615 18.78 5.34 -32.39
N ARG A 616 17.93 5.58 -31.39
CA ARG A 616 18.25 6.40 -30.23
C ARG A 616 18.69 5.53 -29.08
N LYS A 617 19.81 5.91 -28.43
CA LYS A 617 20.27 5.26 -27.21
C LYS A 617 19.26 5.52 -26.09
N ILE A 618 18.88 4.45 -25.39
CA ILE A 618 18.00 4.54 -24.22
C ILE A 618 18.82 4.80 -22.94
N PRO A 619 18.17 5.16 -21.81
CA PRO A 619 18.82 5.28 -20.51
C PRO A 619 19.55 3.99 -20.10
N GLU A 620 20.48 4.09 -19.16
CA GLU A 620 21.21 2.95 -18.65
C GLU A 620 20.28 1.86 -18.12
N THR A 621 20.64 0.60 -18.35
CA THR A 621 19.87 -0.57 -17.90
C THR A 621 19.53 -0.51 -16.41
N ALA A 622 20.48 -0.10 -15.54
CA ALA A 622 20.25 0.03 -14.12
C ALA A 622 19.12 1.02 -13.78
N PHE A 623 19.05 2.14 -14.51
CA PHE A 623 17.98 3.12 -14.33
C PHE A 623 16.61 2.55 -14.74
N ILE A 624 16.54 1.86 -15.89
CA ILE A 624 15.30 1.21 -16.37
C ILE A 624 14.83 0.15 -15.38
N LEU A 625 15.73 -0.72 -14.93
CA LEU A 625 15.39 -1.78 -13.97
C LEU A 625 14.93 -1.23 -12.62
N SER A 626 15.56 -0.14 -12.15
CA SER A 626 15.15 0.52 -10.90
C SER A 626 13.74 1.11 -11.01
N LEU A 627 13.40 1.67 -12.17
CA LEU A 627 12.06 2.21 -12.44
C LEU A 627 11.02 1.08 -12.49
N ILE A 628 11.29 -0.01 -13.24
CA ILE A 628 10.43 -1.21 -13.27
C ILE A 628 10.24 -1.78 -11.86
N ARG A 629 11.33 -1.82 -11.07
CA ARG A 629 11.29 -2.29 -9.68
C ARG A 629 10.35 -1.45 -8.81
N GLN A 630 10.35 -0.14 -9.01
CA GLN A 630 9.50 0.79 -8.26
C GLN A 630 8.04 0.77 -8.73
N GLU A 631 7.80 0.70 -10.03
CA GLU A 631 6.46 0.85 -10.62
C GLU A 631 5.62 -0.44 -10.53
N SER A 632 6.22 -1.59 -10.81
CA SER A 632 5.48 -2.85 -10.92
C SER A 632 6.06 -4.02 -10.13
N GLU A 633 7.23 -3.87 -9.50
CA GLU A 633 8.00 -5.00 -8.96
C GLU A 633 8.21 -6.12 -10.00
N PHE A 634 8.38 -5.77 -11.27
CA PHE A 634 8.50 -6.69 -12.40
C PHE A 634 7.23 -7.52 -12.70
N ASP A 635 6.06 -7.12 -12.24
CA ASP A 635 4.79 -7.72 -12.68
C ASP A 635 4.41 -7.18 -14.06
N MET A 636 4.66 -7.96 -15.10
CA MET A 636 4.33 -7.64 -16.48
C MET A 636 2.83 -7.38 -16.67
N THR A 637 1.98 -8.01 -15.87
CA THR A 637 0.52 -7.92 -15.96
C THR A 637 -0.08 -6.85 -15.03
N ALA A 638 0.76 -6.06 -14.37
CA ALA A 638 0.33 -5.07 -13.40
C ALA A 638 -0.66 -4.07 -14.00
N ASN A 639 -1.74 -3.84 -13.26
CA ASN A 639 -2.75 -2.83 -13.56
C ASN A 639 -3.03 -2.04 -12.29
N SER A 640 -2.75 -0.75 -12.30
CA SER A 640 -3.05 0.10 -11.15
C SER A 640 -4.54 0.44 -11.07
N HIS A 641 -4.96 0.91 -9.91
CA HIS A 641 -6.34 1.38 -9.72
C HIS A 641 -6.70 2.57 -10.63
N ALA A 642 -5.72 3.37 -11.00
CA ALA A 642 -5.88 4.50 -11.94
C ALA A 642 -5.82 4.07 -13.41
N GLY A 643 -5.50 2.81 -13.69
CA GLY A 643 -5.42 2.25 -15.04
C GLY A 643 -4.04 2.29 -15.68
N ALA A 644 -2.97 2.54 -14.91
CA ALA A 644 -1.60 2.37 -15.40
C ALA A 644 -1.28 0.88 -15.61
N GLN A 645 -0.49 0.53 -16.66
CA GLN A 645 -0.36 -0.84 -17.16
C GLN A 645 1.09 -1.26 -17.39
N GLY A 646 1.37 -2.52 -17.06
CA GLY A 646 2.61 -3.22 -17.38
C GLY A 646 3.80 -2.84 -16.52
N LEU A 647 5.01 -3.23 -16.95
CA LEU A 647 6.25 -3.06 -16.19
C LEU A 647 6.54 -1.62 -15.80
N MET A 648 6.35 -0.66 -16.71
CA MET A 648 6.60 0.77 -16.53
C MET A 648 5.38 1.55 -16.04
N GLN A 649 4.27 0.86 -15.75
CA GLN A 649 3.00 1.46 -15.29
C GLN A 649 2.54 2.65 -16.15
N LEU A 650 2.51 2.46 -17.46
CA LEU A 650 2.11 3.49 -18.41
C LEU A 650 0.59 3.67 -18.40
N MET A 651 0.14 4.93 -18.25
CA MET A 651 -1.25 5.27 -18.52
C MET A 651 -1.54 5.10 -20.02
N PRO A 652 -2.68 4.52 -20.43
CA PRO A 652 -3.00 4.28 -21.83
C PRO A 652 -2.90 5.53 -22.73
N TYR A 653 -3.27 6.70 -22.19
CA TYR A 653 -3.10 7.96 -22.90
C TYR A 653 -1.63 8.32 -23.11
N THR A 654 -0.82 8.20 -22.07
CA THR A 654 0.63 8.43 -22.12
C THR A 654 1.30 7.46 -23.10
N ALA A 655 0.95 6.17 -23.02
CA ALA A 655 1.47 5.15 -23.95
C ALA A 655 1.14 5.47 -25.42
N LYS A 656 -0.08 5.95 -25.70
CA LYS A 656 -0.48 6.39 -27.06
C LYS A 656 0.32 7.60 -27.53
N LEU A 657 0.59 8.56 -26.64
CA LEU A 657 1.40 9.74 -26.97
C LEU A 657 2.86 9.35 -27.25
N VAL A 658 3.45 8.56 -26.37
CA VAL A 658 4.85 8.13 -26.48
C VAL A 658 5.04 7.21 -27.68
N SER A 659 4.12 6.28 -27.96
CA SER A 659 4.20 5.42 -29.14
C SER A 659 4.23 6.23 -30.46
N LYS A 660 3.45 7.33 -30.52
CA LYS A 660 3.51 8.25 -31.68
C LYS A 660 4.87 8.94 -31.79
N GLN A 661 5.44 9.41 -30.69
CA GLN A 661 6.77 10.03 -30.65
C GLN A 661 7.88 9.04 -31.01
N ALA A 662 7.77 7.80 -30.54
CA ALA A 662 8.68 6.70 -30.82
C ALA A 662 8.45 6.04 -32.18
N LYS A 663 7.47 6.51 -32.99
CA LYS A 663 7.07 5.91 -34.27
C LYS A 663 6.75 4.42 -34.17
N LEU A 664 6.13 4.00 -33.04
CA LEU A 664 5.68 2.63 -32.82
C LEU A 664 4.16 2.54 -32.94
N PRO A 665 3.60 1.44 -33.47
CA PRO A 665 2.16 1.24 -33.48
C PRO A 665 1.61 1.10 -32.07
N TYR A 666 0.59 1.90 -31.73
CA TYR A 666 -0.03 1.80 -30.40
C TYR A 666 -0.88 0.54 -30.25
N SER A 667 -0.62 -0.22 -29.19
CA SER A 667 -1.44 -1.37 -28.79
C SER A 667 -1.61 -1.43 -27.28
N LYS A 668 -2.85 -1.22 -26.80
CA LYS A 668 -3.16 -1.29 -25.38
C LYS A 668 -2.91 -2.68 -24.77
N SER A 669 -3.21 -3.74 -25.52
CA SER A 669 -3.01 -5.12 -25.04
C SER A 669 -1.55 -5.47 -24.85
N ARG A 670 -0.65 -4.96 -25.71
CA ARG A 670 0.79 -5.20 -25.60
C ARG A 670 1.40 -4.57 -24.35
N LEU A 671 0.78 -3.57 -23.74
CA LEU A 671 1.28 -2.98 -22.49
C LEU A 671 1.38 -3.99 -21.33
N THR A 672 0.57 -5.06 -21.34
CA THR A 672 0.56 -6.09 -20.29
C THR A 672 0.93 -7.48 -20.79
N SER A 673 1.26 -7.63 -22.08
CA SER A 673 1.62 -8.92 -22.69
C SER A 673 2.98 -8.92 -23.39
N ASP A 674 3.60 -7.75 -23.53
CA ASP A 674 4.86 -7.59 -24.26
C ASP A 674 5.80 -6.68 -23.45
N PRO A 675 6.75 -7.27 -22.71
CA PRO A 675 7.68 -6.52 -21.87
C PRO A 675 8.51 -5.49 -22.64
N GLU A 676 9.03 -5.89 -23.80
CA GLU A 676 9.87 -5.02 -24.64
C GLU A 676 9.07 -3.81 -25.14
N TYR A 677 7.84 -4.04 -25.60
CA TYR A 677 6.95 -2.96 -26.01
C TYR A 677 6.62 -1.99 -24.88
N ASN A 678 6.48 -2.49 -23.65
CA ASN A 678 6.18 -1.65 -22.50
C ASN A 678 7.39 -0.83 -22.04
N ILE A 679 8.60 -1.36 -22.20
CA ILE A 679 9.86 -0.69 -21.87
C ILE A 679 10.22 0.38 -22.92
N ASN A 680 10.04 0.05 -24.21
CA ASN A 680 10.31 0.95 -25.34
C ASN A 680 9.38 2.16 -25.37
#